data_9d475db5b78874d9d9440f66a7031765
#
_entry.id   9d475db5b78874d9d9440f66a7031765
#
_cell.length_a   1.000
_cell.length_b   1.000
_cell.length_c   1.000
_cell.angle_alpha   90.00
_cell.angle_beta   90.00
_cell.angle_gamma   90.00
#
_symmetry.space_group_name_H-M   'P 1'
#
loop_
_entity.id
_entity.type
_entity.pdbx_description
1 polymer ?
#
loop_
_entity_poly.entity_id
_entity_poly.type
_entity_poly.pdbx_seq_one_letter_code
_entity_poly.pdbx_strand_id
1 'polypeptide(L)'
;MIKITFPDGSVREYESGVTGQQIAESISQRLAQEVLSVGVNGQTVELNRPITEDAEIALYKWEDAEGKHTFWHTSAHLMAESIQELWPGTQFGIGPAIENGFYYDVMPPEGVVIREEDFAKIEKKMIEIAQRQEALQRAPISKADALKFFGDRGQTYKNELIADLEDGHITTYTQGNFTDLCRGPHLLSTAPIKACKVMAVSSAYWRGDEKRPMLTRVYGITFPKKKLLDEYLALLEEAKRRDHRKIGKEMELFMFSELVGKGLPMWLPKGTALRLRLEDFLKKIQKKFGYQQVITPHIGSKNLYVTSGHYAKYGKDSFQPITTPEEGEEYFLKPMNCPHHCAIFAWKPRSYKDLPLRIAEFGTVYRYEQSGELHGLTRVRGFTQDDAHIFCRPDQVKQEFLNVMDIILIIFKSLKFENYEAQISLRHQTDRSKYIGSEDNWERAEQAIIEACEEKGLNARIEYGEAAFYGPKLDFMVKDAIGRRWQLGTIQVDYNLPERFQLEYTGEDNQKHRPVMIHRAPFGSLERFVAVLIEHTAGRFPLWLTPDQAVVLPISDKYNDYALQVRERLEANDVRTLVDDRSEKIGRKIRDNEMKHIPYLLVVGEKEAADGTVAVRMQGSDGQQEVMTIDAFAARVNEEVKAQLGAY
;
A
#
# COMPACT_ATOMS: atom_id res chain seq x y z
N MET A 1 -29.98 37.50 3.83
CA MET A 1 -28.56 37.24 4.14
C MET A 1 -28.46 35.85 4.74
N ILE A 2 -27.44 35.08 4.35
CA ILE A 2 -27.09 33.77 4.90
C ILE A 2 -25.70 33.85 5.52
N LYS A 3 -25.43 33.01 6.51
CA LYS A 3 -24.15 32.95 7.20
C LYS A 3 -23.31 31.79 6.62
N ILE A 4 -22.13 32.12 6.15
CA ILE A 4 -21.18 31.15 5.61
C ILE A 4 -20.03 31.03 6.59
N THR A 5 -19.84 29.82 7.13
CA THR A 5 -18.76 29.45 8.03
C THR A 5 -17.62 28.81 7.25
N PHE A 6 -16.41 29.34 7.41
CA PHE A 6 -15.20 28.85 6.77
C PHE A 6 -14.46 27.83 7.65
N PRO A 7 -13.50 27.04 7.09
CA PRO A 7 -12.78 26.02 7.86
C PRO A 7 -11.96 26.57 9.04
N ASP A 8 -11.60 27.85 9.02
CA ASP A 8 -10.91 28.53 10.13
C ASP A 8 -11.85 29.02 11.23
N GLY A 9 -13.16 28.71 11.13
CA GLY A 9 -14.21 29.14 12.05
C GLY A 9 -14.69 30.57 11.83
N SER A 10 -14.16 31.31 10.86
CA SER A 10 -14.65 32.64 10.52
C SER A 10 -16.02 32.58 9.85
N VAL A 11 -16.88 33.56 10.14
CA VAL A 11 -18.24 33.64 9.59
C VAL A 11 -18.37 34.93 8.78
N ARG A 12 -18.91 34.84 7.57
CA ARG A 12 -19.27 36.00 6.75
C ARG A 12 -20.71 35.90 6.26
N GLU A 13 -21.35 37.05 6.10
CA GLU A 13 -22.71 37.15 5.60
C GLU A 13 -22.70 37.42 4.07
N TYR A 14 -23.55 36.68 3.34
CA TYR A 14 -23.76 36.83 1.91
C TYR A 14 -25.25 36.88 1.59
N GLU A 15 -25.57 37.31 0.39
CA GLU A 15 -26.93 37.19 -0.12
C GLU A 15 -27.31 35.74 -0.34
N SER A 16 -28.57 35.37 -0.11
CA SER A 16 -29.08 34.04 -0.40
C SER A 16 -28.99 33.77 -1.92
N GLY A 17 -28.45 32.59 -2.27
CA GLY A 17 -28.16 32.23 -3.65
C GLY A 17 -26.72 32.52 -4.09
N VAL A 18 -25.86 33.00 -3.19
CA VAL A 18 -24.41 33.13 -3.47
C VAL A 18 -23.81 31.80 -3.89
N THR A 19 -22.86 31.83 -4.79
CA THR A 19 -22.18 30.64 -5.30
C THR A 19 -20.76 30.51 -4.73
N GLY A 20 -20.21 29.28 -4.75
CA GLY A 20 -18.83 29.04 -4.33
C GLY A 20 -17.82 29.88 -5.12
N GLN A 21 -18.07 30.11 -6.41
CA GLN A 21 -17.25 30.99 -7.26
C GLN A 21 -17.27 32.43 -6.77
N GLN A 22 -18.45 33.00 -6.49
CA GLN A 22 -18.58 34.36 -5.98
C GLN A 22 -17.94 34.53 -4.60
N ILE A 23 -18.04 33.53 -3.75
CA ILE A 23 -17.36 33.52 -2.44
C ILE A 23 -15.84 33.55 -2.63
N ALA A 24 -15.31 32.71 -3.51
CA ALA A 24 -13.89 32.70 -3.82
C ALA A 24 -13.39 34.05 -4.39
N GLU A 25 -14.16 34.67 -5.30
CA GLU A 25 -13.89 35.99 -5.87
C GLU A 25 -13.89 37.10 -4.79
N SER A 26 -14.78 37.01 -3.80
CA SER A 26 -14.85 37.96 -2.69
C SER A 26 -13.62 37.88 -1.75
N ILE A 27 -12.91 36.74 -1.76
CA ILE A 27 -11.69 36.55 -0.98
C ILE A 27 -10.46 37.02 -1.77
N SER A 28 -10.28 36.49 -2.98
CA SER A 28 -9.25 36.95 -3.91
C SER A 28 -9.46 36.41 -5.34
N GLN A 29 -9.07 37.18 -6.34
CA GLN A 29 -9.11 36.78 -7.76
C GLN A 29 -8.21 35.55 -8.02
N ARG A 30 -7.09 35.43 -7.31
CA ARG A 30 -6.19 34.26 -7.43
C ARG A 30 -6.88 33.00 -6.93
N LEU A 31 -7.54 33.06 -5.77
CA LEU A 31 -8.27 31.91 -5.21
C LEU A 31 -9.38 31.48 -6.18
N ALA A 32 -10.15 32.42 -6.73
CA ALA A 32 -11.21 32.14 -7.67
C ALA A 32 -10.75 31.41 -8.95
N GLN A 33 -9.49 31.60 -9.36
CA GLN A 33 -8.88 30.88 -10.48
C GLN A 33 -8.33 29.49 -10.12
N GLU A 34 -8.03 29.25 -8.84
CA GLU A 34 -7.45 27.99 -8.37
C GLU A 34 -8.50 27.01 -7.85
N VAL A 35 -9.68 27.48 -7.44
CA VAL A 35 -10.75 26.64 -6.86
C VAL A 35 -11.45 25.83 -7.95
N LEU A 36 -11.69 24.56 -7.69
CA LEU A 36 -12.26 23.58 -8.63
C LEU A 36 -13.68 23.14 -8.23
N SER A 37 -13.98 23.10 -6.94
CA SER A 37 -15.28 22.74 -6.38
C SER A 37 -15.45 23.32 -4.99
N VAL A 38 -16.67 23.26 -4.44
CA VAL A 38 -16.98 23.73 -3.09
C VAL A 38 -17.67 22.63 -2.29
N GLY A 39 -17.21 22.40 -1.06
CA GLY A 39 -17.94 21.64 -0.05
C GLY A 39 -18.99 22.52 0.60
N VAL A 40 -20.21 22.04 0.70
CA VAL A 40 -21.32 22.70 1.39
C VAL A 40 -21.90 21.69 2.39
N ASN A 41 -21.77 21.97 3.68
CA ASN A 41 -22.19 21.06 4.74
C ASN A 41 -21.66 19.61 4.55
N GLY A 42 -20.39 19.47 4.15
CA GLY A 42 -19.73 18.20 3.91
C GLY A 42 -20.01 17.54 2.54
N GLN A 43 -20.88 18.12 1.72
CA GLN A 43 -21.16 17.62 0.38
C GLN A 43 -20.44 18.46 -0.69
N THR A 44 -19.64 17.83 -1.54
CA THR A 44 -18.97 18.51 -2.66
C THR A 44 -19.94 18.79 -3.79
N VAL A 45 -19.99 20.06 -4.23
CA VAL A 45 -20.85 20.53 -5.33
C VAL A 45 -20.06 21.43 -6.28
N GLU A 46 -20.68 21.76 -7.42
CA GLU A 46 -20.11 22.69 -8.40
C GLU A 46 -19.98 24.11 -7.85
N LEU A 47 -18.98 24.84 -8.32
CA LEU A 47 -18.74 26.23 -7.90
C LEU A 47 -19.89 27.20 -8.23
N ASN A 48 -20.71 26.92 -9.23
CA ASN A 48 -21.85 27.73 -9.62
C ASN A 48 -23.18 27.31 -8.94
N ARG A 49 -23.14 26.35 -8.03
CA ARG A 49 -24.33 25.92 -7.28
C ARG A 49 -24.75 27.01 -6.30
N PRO A 50 -26.01 27.52 -6.37
CA PRO A 50 -26.49 28.49 -5.39
C PRO A 50 -26.56 27.89 -3.97
N ILE A 51 -26.07 28.64 -2.99
CA ILE A 51 -26.18 28.34 -1.56
C ILE A 51 -27.28 29.24 -1.00
N THR A 52 -28.37 28.65 -0.52
CA THR A 52 -29.58 29.36 -0.13
C THR A 52 -29.82 29.43 1.37
N GLU A 53 -29.05 28.68 2.15
CA GLU A 53 -29.17 28.53 3.60
C GLU A 53 -27.82 28.75 4.28
N ASP A 54 -27.82 28.94 5.60
CA ASP A 54 -26.61 28.98 6.39
C ASP A 54 -25.83 27.68 6.17
N ALA A 55 -24.53 27.77 5.93
CA ALA A 55 -23.73 26.61 5.56
C ALA A 55 -22.28 26.71 6.04
N GLU A 56 -21.69 25.57 6.34
CA GLU A 56 -20.25 25.40 6.44
C GLU A 56 -19.70 25.09 5.03
N ILE A 57 -18.66 25.84 4.61
CA ILE A 57 -18.08 25.63 3.29
C ILE A 57 -16.59 25.31 3.36
N ALA A 58 -16.11 24.57 2.34
CA ALA A 58 -14.70 24.41 2.04
C ALA A 58 -14.47 24.62 0.54
N LEU A 59 -13.44 25.41 0.18
CA LEU A 59 -13.09 25.67 -1.21
C LEU A 59 -11.95 24.74 -1.64
N TYR A 60 -12.23 23.79 -2.51
CA TYR A 60 -11.30 22.74 -2.90
C TYR A 60 -10.49 23.11 -4.15
N LYS A 61 -9.18 22.95 -4.05
CA LYS A 61 -8.22 23.17 -5.12
C LYS A 61 -7.65 21.86 -5.66
N TRP A 62 -6.66 21.94 -6.55
CA TRP A 62 -5.98 20.77 -7.11
C TRP A 62 -5.27 19.90 -6.06
N GLU A 63 -4.78 20.49 -4.99
CA GLU A 63 -4.11 19.77 -3.91
C GLU A 63 -5.07 18.89 -3.09
N ASP A 64 -6.36 19.26 -3.05
CA ASP A 64 -7.40 18.58 -2.28
C ASP A 64 -7.96 17.37 -3.06
N ALA A 65 -8.35 16.32 -2.33
CA ALA A 65 -8.89 15.10 -2.92
C ALA A 65 -10.20 15.36 -3.68
N GLU A 66 -11.09 16.17 -3.11
CA GLU A 66 -12.38 16.56 -3.69
C GLU A 66 -12.20 17.42 -4.95
N GLY A 67 -11.21 18.30 -4.94
CA GLY A 67 -10.85 19.10 -6.11
C GLY A 67 -10.33 18.23 -7.26
N LYS A 68 -9.43 17.28 -6.96
CA LYS A 68 -8.95 16.29 -7.96
C LYS A 68 -10.07 15.43 -8.49
N HIS A 69 -10.96 14.94 -7.61
CA HIS A 69 -12.09 14.12 -8.00
C HIS A 69 -12.99 14.87 -9.01
N THR A 70 -13.36 16.12 -8.71
CA THR A 70 -14.15 16.97 -9.61
C THR A 70 -13.44 17.21 -10.94
N PHE A 71 -12.14 17.45 -10.90
CA PHE A 71 -11.31 17.66 -12.08
C PHE A 71 -11.27 16.41 -12.97
N TRP A 72 -11.00 15.25 -12.41
CA TRP A 72 -10.94 13.99 -13.16
C TRP A 72 -12.31 13.50 -13.62
N HIS A 73 -13.38 13.79 -12.87
CA HIS A 73 -14.73 13.50 -13.31
C HIS A 73 -15.10 14.30 -14.57
N THR A 74 -14.74 15.59 -14.62
CA THR A 74 -14.87 16.39 -15.83
C THR A 74 -13.99 15.88 -16.96
N SER A 75 -12.79 15.42 -16.66
CA SER A 75 -11.86 14.85 -17.64
C SER A 75 -12.37 13.54 -18.25
N ALA A 76 -13.16 12.76 -17.50
CA ALA A 76 -13.84 11.59 -18.04
C ALA A 76 -14.85 11.98 -19.14
N HIS A 77 -15.65 13.05 -18.92
CA HIS A 77 -16.55 13.58 -19.92
C HIS A 77 -15.79 14.15 -21.12
N LEU A 78 -14.68 14.87 -20.91
CA LEU A 78 -13.83 15.37 -21.98
C LEU A 78 -13.27 14.23 -22.86
N MET A 79 -12.87 13.11 -22.24
CA MET A 79 -12.43 11.93 -22.99
C MET A 79 -13.59 11.28 -23.76
N ALA A 80 -14.77 11.19 -23.15
CA ALA A 80 -15.97 10.65 -23.80
C ALA A 80 -16.36 11.47 -25.02
N GLU A 81 -16.38 12.80 -24.91
CA GLU A 81 -16.62 13.70 -26.05
C GLU A 81 -15.56 13.51 -27.14
N SER A 82 -14.29 13.39 -26.76
CA SER A 82 -13.20 13.13 -27.70
C SER A 82 -13.39 11.82 -28.47
N ILE A 83 -13.82 10.77 -27.76
CA ILE A 83 -14.12 9.46 -28.37
C ILE A 83 -15.36 9.56 -29.27
N GLN A 84 -16.40 10.29 -28.86
CA GLN A 84 -17.59 10.55 -29.69
C GLN A 84 -17.26 11.27 -31.00
N GLU A 85 -16.42 12.30 -30.95
CA GLU A 85 -15.99 13.04 -32.15
C GLU A 85 -15.10 12.18 -33.08
N LEU A 86 -14.24 11.33 -32.52
CA LEU A 86 -13.35 10.45 -33.30
C LEU A 86 -14.09 9.25 -33.92
N TRP A 87 -15.05 8.70 -33.19
CA TRP A 87 -15.84 7.54 -33.63
C TRP A 87 -17.34 7.78 -33.38
N PRO A 88 -18.00 8.51 -34.26
CA PRO A 88 -19.44 8.73 -34.15
C PRO A 88 -20.23 7.43 -34.10
N GLY A 89 -21.26 7.37 -33.26
CA GLY A 89 -22.03 6.15 -32.99
C GLY A 89 -21.52 5.30 -31.82
N THR A 90 -20.44 5.71 -31.13
CA THR A 90 -20.00 5.08 -29.88
C THR A 90 -21.10 5.18 -28.84
N GLN A 91 -21.36 4.07 -28.14
CA GLN A 91 -22.23 4.05 -26.97
C GLN A 91 -21.41 4.17 -25.69
N PHE A 92 -21.98 4.85 -24.70
CA PHE A 92 -21.29 5.20 -23.45
C PHE A 92 -21.92 4.47 -22.27
N GLY A 93 -21.08 3.82 -21.47
CA GLY A 93 -21.43 3.22 -20.19
C GLY A 93 -21.30 4.21 -19.03
N ILE A 94 -20.31 4.02 -18.18
CA ILE A 94 -20.01 4.88 -17.02
C ILE A 94 -18.56 5.37 -17.08
N GLY A 95 -18.32 6.57 -16.49
CA GLY A 95 -17.02 7.21 -16.48
C GLY A 95 -16.71 7.91 -15.15
N PRO A 96 -16.38 7.18 -14.07
CA PRO A 96 -16.05 7.78 -12.79
C PRO A 96 -14.61 8.28 -12.72
N ALA A 97 -14.37 9.25 -11.86
CA ALA A 97 -13.05 9.48 -11.30
C ALA A 97 -12.64 8.32 -10.40
N ILE A 98 -11.35 8.00 -10.38
CA ILE A 98 -10.72 6.99 -9.52
C ILE A 98 -9.57 7.63 -8.75
N GLU A 99 -8.92 6.90 -7.86
CA GLU A 99 -7.85 7.41 -7.00
C GLU A 99 -6.75 8.16 -7.77
N ASN A 100 -6.37 7.67 -8.96
CA ASN A 100 -5.35 8.28 -9.80
C ASN A 100 -5.84 8.40 -11.26
N GLY A 101 -6.67 9.38 -11.52
CA GLY A 101 -7.23 9.63 -12.84
C GLY A 101 -8.70 9.23 -12.96
N PHE A 102 -9.07 8.69 -14.10
CA PHE A 102 -10.45 8.32 -14.43
C PHE A 102 -10.46 7.22 -15.49
N TYR A 103 -11.61 6.62 -15.71
CA TYR A 103 -11.85 5.80 -16.89
C TYR A 103 -13.21 6.11 -17.52
N TYR A 104 -13.43 5.60 -18.72
CA TYR A 104 -14.76 5.56 -19.34
C TYR A 104 -14.97 4.22 -20.03
N ASP A 105 -16.13 3.60 -19.80
CA ASP A 105 -16.56 2.37 -20.46
C ASP A 105 -17.33 2.74 -21.73
N VAL A 106 -16.83 2.30 -22.87
CA VAL A 106 -17.39 2.63 -24.20
C VAL A 106 -17.61 1.37 -25.03
N MET A 107 -18.61 1.40 -25.89
CA MET A 107 -18.83 0.45 -26.96
C MET A 107 -18.67 1.16 -28.30
N PRO A 108 -17.51 1.07 -28.95
CA PRO A 108 -17.28 1.65 -30.26
C PRO A 108 -18.22 1.07 -31.32
N PRO A 109 -18.45 1.75 -32.45
CA PRO A 109 -19.22 1.19 -33.56
C PRO A 109 -18.66 -0.13 -34.06
N GLU A 110 -19.46 -0.92 -34.74
CA GLU A 110 -19.06 -2.18 -35.33
C GLU A 110 -17.83 -2.02 -36.24
N GLY A 111 -16.84 -2.90 -36.05
CA GLY A 111 -15.57 -2.86 -36.78
C GLY A 111 -14.51 -1.92 -36.20
N VAL A 112 -14.82 -1.10 -35.20
CA VAL A 112 -13.88 -0.21 -34.52
C VAL A 112 -13.39 -0.85 -33.22
N VAL A 113 -12.07 -0.92 -33.05
CA VAL A 113 -11.42 -1.38 -31.81
C VAL A 113 -10.42 -0.30 -31.38
N ILE A 114 -10.64 0.28 -30.22
CA ILE A 114 -9.71 1.26 -29.61
C ILE A 114 -8.50 0.50 -29.06
N ARG A 115 -7.30 0.88 -29.50
CA ARG A 115 -6.03 0.27 -29.12
C ARG A 115 -5.02 1.32 -28.66
N GLU A 116 -3.86 0.89 -28.20
CA GLU A 116 -2.77 1.80 -27.78
C GLU A 116 -2.33 2.76 -28.89
N GLU A 117 -2.43 2.33 -30.16
CA GLU A 117 -2.12 3.15 -31.34
C GLU A 117 -3.04 4.39 -31.46
N ASP A 118 -4.23 4.33 -30.86
CA ASP A 118 -5.21 5.42 -30.88
C ASP A 118 -5.03 6.42 -29.74
N PHE A 119 -4.20 6.11 -28.73
CA PHE A 119 -4.02 6.97 -27.56
C PHE A 119 -3.62 8.40 -27.94
N ALA A 120 -2.63 8.54 -28.80
CA ALA A 120 -2.18 9.86 -29.24
C ALA A 120 -3.28 10.66 -29.97
N LYS A 121 -4.18 9.98 -30.67
CA LYS A 121 -5.36 10.61 -31.32
C LYS A 121 -6.35 11.14 -30.29
N ILE A 122 -6.66 10.31 -29.28
CA ILE A 122 -7.59 10.68 -28.20
C ILE A 122 -6.99 11.84 -27.41
N GLU A 123 -5.71 11.77 -27.01
CA GLU A 123 -5.00 12.83 -26.29
C GLU A 123 -5.02 14.16 -27.04
N LYS A 124 -4.71 14.13 -28.34
CA LYS A 124 -4.75 15.31 -29.18
C LYS A 124 -6.16 15.93 -29.25
N LYS A 125 -7.19 15.08 -29.40
CA LYS A 125 -8.58 15.51 -29.44
C LYS A 125 -9.03 16.08 -28.09
N MET A 126 -8.68 15.48 -26.99
CA MET A 126 -8.96 16.00 -25.65
C MET A 126 -8.38 17.40 -25.43
N ILE A 127 -7.12 17.62 -25.83
CA ILE A 127 -6.51 18.97 -25.72
C ILE A 127 -7.17 19.97 -26.65
N GLU A 128 -7.55 19.57 -27.88
CA GLU A 128 -8.30 20.42 -28.81
C GLU A 128 -9.65 20.89 -28.21
N ILE A 129 -10.43 19.97 -27.65
CA ILE A 129 -11.70 20.28 -27.00
C ILE A 129 -11.48 21.11 -25.72
N ALA A 130 -10.49 20.79 -24.89
CA ALA A 130 -10.18 21.59 -23.71
C ALA A 130 -9.85 23.04 -24.04
N GLN A 131 -9.18 23.30 -25.19
CA GLN A 131 -8.87 24.64 -25.67
C GLN A 131 -10.12 25.43 -26.13
N ARG A 132 -11.23 24.76 -26.45
CA ARG A 132 -12.51 25.40 -26.72
C ARG A 132 -13.12 26.03 -25.46
N GLN A 133 -12.66 25.66 -24.27
CA GLN A 133 -13.11 26.15 -22.95
C GLN A 133 -14.62 25.94 -22.75
N GLU A 134 -15.13 24.80 -23.18
CA GLU A 134 -16.55 24.49 -23.15
C GLU A 134 -17.10 24.48 -21.74
N ALA A 135 -18.21 25.19 -21.52
CA ALA A 135 -18.91 25.24 -20.26
C ALA A 135 -19.64 23.92 -19.99
N LEU A 136 -19.62 23.45 -18.70
CA LEU A 136 -20.41 22.31 -18.26
C LEU A 136 -21.74 22.79 -17.70
N GLN A 137 -22.83 22.37 -18.35
CA GLN A 137 -24.19 22.77 -18.00
C GLN A 137 -24.94 21.58 -17.37
N ARG A 138 -25.31 21.72 -16.09
CA ARG A 138 -26.17 20.79 -15.40
C ARG A 138 -27.64 21.10 -15.69
N ALA A 139 -28.41 20.07 -16.04
CA ALA A 139 -29.86 20.18 -16.22
C ALA A 139 -30.58 18.99 -15.51
N PRO A 140 -31.59 19.27 -14.68
CA PRO A 140 -32.52 18.23 -14.26
C PRO A 140 -33.38 17.79 -15.45
N ILE A 141 -33.70 16.52 -15.53
CA ILE A 141 -34.49 15.95 -16.60
C ILE A 141 -35.47 14.92 -16.03
N SER A 142 -36.70 14.84 -16.60
CA SER A 142 -37.61 13.77 -16.21
C SER A 142 -37.13 12.40 -16.71
N LYS A 143 -37.53 11.32 -16.04
CA LYS A 143 -37.18 9.96 -16.48
C LYS A 143 -37.63 9.68 -17.91
N ALA A 144 -38.83 10.11 -18.26
CA ALA A 144 -39.39 9.93 -19.61
C ALA A 144 -38.58 10.67 -20.67
N ASP A 145 -38.25 11.95 -20.43
CA ASP A 145 -37.45 12.74 -21.35
C ASP A 145 -36.02 12.23 -21.48
N ALA A 146 -35.41 11.75 -20.36
CA ALA A 146 -34.10 11.16 -20.37
C ALA A 146 -34.06 9.88 -21.22
N LEU A 147 -35.01 8.94 -21.01
CA LEU A 147 -35.13 7.72 -21.82
C LEU A 147 -35.28 8.02 -23.30
N LYS A 148 -36.09 9.03 -23.64
CA LYS A 148 -36.26 9.49 -25.02
C LYS A 148 -34.97 10.10 -25.58
N PHE A 149 -34.36 11.03 -24.85
CA PHE A 149 -33.15 11.74 -25.28
C PHE A 149 -31.99 10.78 -25.58
N PHE A 150 -31.71 9.83 -24.71
CA PHE A 150 -30.64 8.84 -24.89
C PHE A 150 -31.04 7.73 -25.86
N GLY A 151 -32.32 7.38 -25.94
CA GLY A 151 -32.85 6.41 -26.90
C GLY A 151 -32.74 6.89 -28.32
N ASP A 152 -33.13 8.14 -28.60
CA ASP A 152 -33.02 8.78 -29.95
C ASP A 152 -31.56 8.85 -30.43
N ARG A 153 -30.59 8.78 -29.52
CA ARG A 153 -29.13 8.75 -29.79
C ARG A 153 -28.50 7.35 -29.75
N GLY A 154 -29.29 6.30 -29.63
CA GLY A 154 -28.81 4.92 -29.59
C GLY A 154 -28.01 4.56 -28.35
N GLN A 155 -28.12 5.34 -27.26
CA GLN A 155 -27.36 5.12 -26.01
C GLN A 155 -28.06 4.09 -25.11
N THR A 156 -28.00 2.82 -25.50
CA THR A 156 -28.73 1.73 -24.82
C THR A 156 -28.26 1.53 -23.37
N TYR A 157 -26.96 1.65 -23.10
CA TYR A 157 -26.42 1.52 -21.75
C TYR A 157 -26.89 2.63 -20.81
N LYS A 158 -27.04 3.86 -21.32
CA LYS A 158 -27.61 4.97 -20.54
C LYS A 158 -29.08 4.73 -20.23
N ASN A 159 -29.86 4.21 -21.20
CA ASN A 159 -31.25 3.88 -20.96
C ASN A 159 -31.43 2.79 -19.91
N GLU A 160 -30.57 1.78 -19.88
CA GLU A 160 -30.58 0.79 -18.83
C GLU A 160 -30.29 1.38 -17.43
N LEU A 161 -29.33 2.33 -17.34
CA LEU A 161 -29.05 3.01 -16.07
C LEU A 161 -30.23 3.87 -15.62
N ILE A 162 -30.87 4.60 -16.55
CA ILE A 162 -32.04 5.44 -16.26
C ILE A 162 -33.22 4.59 -15.78
N ALA A 163 -33.42 3.40 -16.34
CA ALA A 163 -34.50 2.51 -15.94
C ALA A 163 -34.49 2.19 -14.45
N ASP A 164 -33.32 2.09 -13.83
CA ASP A 164 -33.12 1.80 -12.41
C ASP A 164 -33.21 3.04 -11.50
N LEU A 165 -33.29 4.25 -12.06
CA LEU A 165 -33.33 5.50 -11.27
C LEU A 165 -34.78 5.90 -10.97
N GLU A 166 -34.96 6.57 -9.82
CA GLU A 166 -36.23 7.21 -9.48
C GLU A 166 -36.38 8.54 -10.20
N ASP A 167 -37.61 8.88 -10.61
CA ASP A 167 -37.91 10.15 -11.24
C ASP A 167 -37.72 11.31 -10.25
N GLY A 168 -37.33 12.48 -10.77
CA GLY A 168 -37.05 13.67 -9.95
C GLY A 168 -35.61 13.80 -9.44
N HIS A 169 -34.80 12.74 -9.55
CA HIS A 169 -33.39 12.74 -9.14
C HIS A 169 -32.41 12.58 -10.31
N ILE A 170 -32.89 12.67 -11.55
CA ILE A 170 -32.10 12.46 -12.76
C ILE A 170 -31.54 13.80 -13.24
N THR A 171 -30.24 13.85 -13.50
CA THR A 171 -29.56 15.01 -14.06
C THR A 171 -28.67 14.62 -15.23
N THR A 172 -28.53 15.56 -16.14
CA THR A 172 -27.59 15.49 -17.26
C THR A 172 -26.59 16.63 -17.16
N TYR A 173 -25.40 16.38 -17.72
CA TYR A 173 -24.39 17.43 -17.96
C TYR A 173 -24.06 17.49 -19.43
N THR A 174 -24.14 18.70 -19.97
CA THR A 174 -23.77 18.96 -21.35
C THR A 174 -22.48 19.76 -21.42
N GLN A 175 -21.54 19.26 -22.22
CA GLN A 175 -20.25 19.85 -22.53
C GLN A 175 -20.12 19.85 -24.07
N GLY A 176 -20.05 21.01 -24.68
CA GLY A 176 -20.01 21.09 -26.13
C GLY A 176 -21.17 20.33 -26.80
N ASN A 177 -20.84 19.32 -27.58
CA ASN A 177 -21.82 18.47 -28.28
C ASN A 177 -22.04 17.12 -27.56
N PHE A 178 -21.43 16.90 -26.37
CA PHE A 178 -21.58 15.71 -25.57
C PHE A 178 -22.50 15.96 -24.37
N THR A 179 -23.50 15.12 -24.19
CA THR A 179 -24.39 15.13 -23.02
C THR A 179 -24.38 13.78 -22.34
N ASP A 180 -24.12 13.79 -21.05
CA ASP A 180 -24.08 12.57 -20.25
C ASP A 180 -25.13 12.55 -19.13
N LEU A 181 -25.53 11.32 -18.76
CA LEU A 181 -26.28 11.03 -17.53
C LEU A 181 -25.29 11.08 -16.36
N CYS A 182 -25.38 12.08 -15.50
CA CYS A 182 -24.42 12.27 -14.44
C CYS A 182 -24.98 13.02 -13.24
N ARG A 183 -24.43 12.74 -12.05
CA ARG A 183 -24.78 13.43 -10.79
C ARG A 183 -23.87 14.62 -10.47
N GLY A 184 -22.71 14.70 -11.10
CA GLY A 184 -21.67 15.67 -10.76
C GLY A 184 -20.85 15.28 -9.53
N PRO A 185 -20.08 16.20 -8.90
CA PRO A 185 -19.84 17.55 -9.41
C PRO A 185 -18.86 17.59 -10.58
N HIS A 186 -18.89 18.71 -11.31
CA HIS A 186 -17.98 19.00 -12.41
C HIS A 186 -17.35 20.39 -12.27
N LEU A 187 -16.27 20.63 -13.04
CA LEU A 187 -15.71 21.98 -13.25
C LEU A 187 -16.72 22.89 -13.96
N LEU A 188 -16.53 24.19 -13.86
CA LEU A 188 -17.35 25.15 -14.61
C LEU A 188 -17.12 25.06 -16.12
N SER A 189 -15.92 24.70 -16.53
CA SER A 189 -15.55 24.50 -17.93
C SER A 189 -14.36 23.59 -18.09
N THR A 190 -14.04 23.19 -19.31
CA THR A 190 -12.84 22.38 -19.64
C THR A 190 -11.53 23.18 -19.58
N ALA A 191 -11.59 24.51 -19.40
CA ALA A 191 -10.45 25.42 -19.42
C ALA A 191 -9.30 25.07 -18.47
N PRO A 192 -9.52 24.53 -17.24
CA PRO A 192 -8.44 24.15 -16.34
C PRO A 192 -7.61 22.95 -16.82
N ILE A 193 -8.13 22.12 -17.74
CA ILE A 193 -7.47 20.90 -18.21
C ILE A 193 -6.41 21.27 -19.25
N LYS A 194 -5.11 21.18 -18.89
CA LYS A 194 -4.00 21.63 -19.76
C LYS A 194 -3.11 20.48 -20.26
N ALA A 195 -3.19 19.33 -19.62
CA ALA A 195 -2.39 18.18 -20.01
C ALA A 195 -3.20 16.89 -19.78
N CYS A 196 -3.09 15.94 -20.69
CA CYS A 196 -3.76 14.65 -20.60
C CYS A 196 -2.85 13.52 -21.07
N LYS A 197 -3.12 12.33 -20.58
CA LYS A 197 -2.51 11.08 -21.02
C LYS A 197 -3.54 9.96 -20.97
N VAL A 198 -3.68 9.20 -22.04
CA VAL A 198 -4.40 7.92 -22.06
C VAL A 198 -3.44 6.86 -21.56
N MET A 199 -3.82 6.18 -20.49
CA MET A 199 -2.91 5.31 -19.74
C MET A 199 -2.97 3.85 -20.17
N ALA A 200 -4.17 3.35 -20.43
CA ALA A 200 -4.40 1.96 -20.79
C ALA A 200 -5.79 1.77 -21.41
N VAL A 201 -5.97 0.63 -22.04
CA VAL A 201 -7.25 0.11 -22.46
C VAL A 201 -7.41 -1.32 -21.94
N SER A 202 -8.60 -1.67 -21.47
CA SER A 202 -8.94 -3.03 -21.02
C SER A 202 -10.39 -3.36 -21.40
N SER A 203 -10.73 -4.62 -21.29
CA SER A 203 -12.10 -5.09 -21.45
C SER A 203 -12.80 -5.11 -20.07
N ALA A 204 -14.08 -4.73 -20.05
CA ALA A 204 -14.90 -4.77 -18.86
C ALA A 204 -16.32 -5.24 -19.19
N TYR A 205 -16.79 -6.26 -18.50
CA TYR A 205 -18.18 -6.70 -18.65
C TYR A 205 -19.14 -5.64 -18.11
N TRP A 206 -20.20 -5.36 -18.87
CA TRP A 206 -21.20 -4.41 -18.44
C TRP A 206 -21.80 -4.79 -17.08
N ARG A 207 -21.72 -3.86 -16.12
CA ARG A 207 -22.12 -4.06 -14.72
C ARG A 207 -21.40 -5.23 -14.00
N GLY A 208 -20.24 -5.65 -14.49
CA GLY A 208 -19.47 -6.75 -13.89
C GLY A 208 -20.05 -8.14 -14.11
N ASP A 209 -21.04 -8.30 -14.97
CA ASP A 209 -21.70 -9.58 -15.26
C ASP A 209 -21.09 -10.20 -16.54
N GLU A 210 -20.42 -11.34 -16.40
CA GLU A 210 -19.75 -12.07 -17.48
C GLU A 210 -20.72 -12.51 -18.62
N LYS A 211 -22.04 -12.53 -18.36
CA LYS A 211 -23.06 -12.86 -19.36
C LYS A 211 -23.50 -11.68 -20.19
N ARG A 212 -23.02 -10.48 -19.86
CA ARG A 212 -23.38 -9.23 -20.53
C ARG A 212 -22.31 -8.78 -21.54
N PRO A 213 -22.62 -7.84 -22.43
CA PRO A 213 -21.68 -7.33 -23.42
C PRO A 213 -20.40 -6.83 -22.76
N MET A 214 -19.28 -7.08 -23.42
CA MET A 214 -17.96 -6.63 -23.02
C MET A 214 -17.67 -5.26 -23.64
N LEU A 215 -17.51 -4.24 -22.80
CA LEU A 215 -17.16 -2.87 -23.20
C LEU A 215 -15.65 -2.69 -23.19
N THR A 216 -15.20 -1.67 -23.90
CA THR A 216 -13.82 -1.17 -23.84
C THR A 216 -13.72 -0.13 -22.75
N ARG A 217 -12.88 -0.37 -21.73
CA ARG A 217 -12.58 0.58 -20.67
C ARG A 217 -11.30 1.32 -21.00
N VAL A 218 -11.42 2.64 -21.22
CA VAL A 218 -10.30 3.52 -21.52
C VAL A 218 -9.92 4.28 -20.26
N TYR A 219 -8.67 4.16 -19.83
CA TYR A 219 -8.14 4.87 -18.65
C TYR A 219 -7.40 6.13 -19.08
N GLY A 220 -7.62 7.21 -18.36
CA GLY A 220 -6.95 8.48 -18.60
C GLY A 220 -6.54 9.18 -17.31
N ILE A 221 -5.61 10.11 -17.45
CA ILE A 221 -5.24 11.05 -16.39
C ILE A 221 -5.01 12.43 -16.98
N THR A 222 -5.38 13.46 -16.23
CA THR A 222 -5.25 14.85 -16.67
C THR A 222 -4.70 15.72 -15.54
N PHE A 223 -4.09 16.84 -15.93
CA PHE A 223 -3.47 17.77 -14.99
C PHE A 223 -3.73 19.23 -15.41
N PRO A 224 -3.77 20.18 -14.43
CA PRO A 224 -3.90 21.61 -14.72
C PRO A 224 -2.61 22.22 -15.29
N LYS A 225 -1.50 21.49 -15.28
CA LYS A 225 -0.20 21.94 -15.83
C LYS A 225 0.55 20.76 -16.44
N LYS A 226 1.18 20.98 -17.60
CA LYS A 226 2.00 19.95 -18.27
C LYS A 226 3.13 19.42 -17.37
N LYS A 227 3.78 20.30 -16.61
CA LYS A 227 4.84 19.92 -15.66
C LYS A 227 4.39 18.83 -14.69
N LEU A 228 3.17 18.93 -14.14
CA LEU A 228 2.62 17.92 -13.22
C LEU A 228 2.40 16.56 -13.91
N LEU A 229 1.98 16.57 -15.17
CA LEU A 229 1.88 15.33 -15.96
C LEU A 229 3.26 14.71 -16.18
N ASP A 230 4.24 15.51 -16.58
CA ASP A 230 5.60 15.04 -16.85
C ASP A 230 6.25 14.45 -15.56
N GLU A 231 6.06 15.09 -14.41
CA GLU A 231 6.49 14.60 -13.10
C GLU A 231 5.79 13.28 -12.74
N TYR A 232 4.48 13.19 -12.98
CA TYR A 232 3.73 11.96 -12.71
C TYR A 232 4.18 10.80 -13.61
N LEU A 233 4.40 11.05 -14.91
CA LEU A 233 4.89 10.02 -15.82
C LEU A 233 6.31 9.56 -15.46
N ALA A 234 7.19 10.48 -15.07
CA ALA A 234 8.53 10.13 -14.58
C ALA A 234 8.45 9.27 -13.30
N LEU A 235 7.52 9.60 -12.38
CA LEU A 235 7.28 8.80 -11.18
C LEU A 235 6.79 7.38 -11.52
N LEU A 236 5.89 7.23 -12.51
CA LEU A 236 5.42 5.91 -12.96
C LEU A 236 6.53 5.07 -13.60
N GLU A 237 7.39 5.68 -14.41
CA GLU A 237 8.55 4.98 -15.00
C GLU A 237 9.54 4.54 -13.91
N GLU A 238 9.79 5.40 -12.92
CA GLU A 238 10.61 5.04 -11.76
C GLU A 238 9.96 3.90 -10.95
N ALA A 239 8.62 3.91 -10.77
CA ALA A 239 7.88 2.84 -10.13
C ALA A 239 8.05 1.49 -10.86
N LYS A 240 7.94 1.49 -12.19
CA LYS A 240 8.16 0.28 -13.01
C LYS A 240 9.61 -0.22 -12.89
N ARG A 241 10.57 0.70 -12.87
CA ARG A 241 11.98 0.36 -12.72
C ARG A 241 12.27 -0.29 -11.38
N ARG A 242 11.57 0.14 -10.30
CA ARG A 242 11.73 -0.35 -8.93
C ARG A 242 10.84 -1.54 -8.59
N ASP A 243 9.98 -1.99 -9.51
CA ASP A 243 9.04 -3.09 -9.25
C ASP A 243 9.76 -4.30 -8.66
N HIS A 244 9.34 -4.70 -7.45
CA HIS A 244 9.93 -5.82 -6.70
C HIS A 244 9.88 -7.14 -7.47
N ARG A 245 8.89 -7.33 -8.37
CA ARG A 245 8.76 -8.55 -9.18
C ARG A 245 9.88 -8.62 -10.22
N LYS A 246 10.24 -7.48 -10.82
CA LYS A 246 11.32 -7.36 -11.78
C LYS A 246 12.67 -7.54 -11.08
N ILE A 247 12.95 -6.70 -10.07
CA ILE A 247 14.21 -6.73 -9.32
C ILE A 247 14.39 -8.08 -8.61
N GLY A 248 13.34 -8.60 -7.98
CA GLY A 248 13.38 -9.90 -7.31
C GLY A 248 13.73 -11.08 -8.24
N LYS A 249 13.25 -11.01 -9.49
CA LYS A 249 13.63 -11.98 -10.54
C LYS A 249 15.09 -11.80 -10.98
N GLU A 250 15.54 -10.56 -11.22
CA GLU A 250 16.91 -10.24 -11.63
C GLU A 250 17.94 -10.64 -10.55
N MET A 251 17.58 -10.46 -9.29
CA MET A 251 18.40 -10.84 -8.12
C MET A 251 18.20 -12.28 -7.66
N GLU A 252 17.30 -13.04 -8.28
CA GLU A 252 16.98 -14.43 -7.90
C GLU A 252 16.52 -14.56 -6.43
N LEU A 253 15.61 -13.68 -5.98
CA LEU A 253 15.17 -13.67 -4.58
C LEU A 253 13.99 -14.60 -4.32
N PHE A 254 13.01 -14.65 -5.21
CA PHE A 254 11.79 -15.46 -5.08
C PHE A 254 11.19 -15.80 -6.43
N MET A 255 10.28 -16.76 -6.41
CA MET A 255 9.51 -17.14 -7.59
C MET A 255 8.08 -17.57 -7.23
N PHE A 256 7.22 -17.60 -8.24
CA PHE A 256 5.89 -18.22 -8.18
C PHE A 256 5.82 -19.34 -9.23
N SER A 257 5.07 -20.39 -8.91
CA SER A 257 4.81 -21.50 -9.83
C SER A 257 3.33 -21.86 -9.84
N GLU A 258 2.76 -22.07 -11.02
CA GLU A 258 1.39 -22.55 -11.15
C GLU A 258 1.18 -23.95 -10.55
N LEU A 259 2.23 -24.78 -10.56
CA LEU A 259 2.20 -26.10 -9.93
C LEU A 259 2.07 -26.05 -8.41
N VAL A 260 2.65 -25.01 -7.79
CA VAL A 260 2.55 -24.79 -6.32
C VAL A 260 1.24 -24.12 -5.97
N GLY A 261 0.80 -23.17 -6.80
CA GLY A 261 -0.45 -22.45 -6.63
C GLY A 261 -0.29 -20.93 -6.60
N LYS A 262 -1.37 -20.24 -6.95
CA LYS A 262 -1.40 -18.78 -7.03
C LYS A 262 -1.27 -18.15 -5.64
N GLY A 263 -0.43 -17.14 -5.52
CA GLY A 263 -0.23 -16.40 -4.27
C GLY A 263 0.59 -17.15 -3.21
N LEU A 264 1.32 -18.19 -3.58
CA LEU A 264 2.23 -18.95 -2.71
C LEU A 264 3.67 -18.72 -3.18
N PRO A 265 4.38 -17.73 -2.62
CA PRO A 265 5.75 -17.42 -3.00
C PRO A 265 6.73 -18.50 -2.52
N MET A 266 7.71 -18.82 -3.35
CA MET A 266 8.87 -19.63 -2.99
C MET A 266 10.10 -18.74 -2.90
N TRP A 267 10.76 -18.77 -1.75
CA TRP A 267 12.02 -18.07 -1.54
C TRP A 267 13.18 -18.88 -2.15
N LEU A 268 13.92 -18.23 -3.04
CA LEU A 268 15.15 -18.80 -3.59
C LEU A 268 16.32 -18.60 -2.62
N PRO A 269 17.49 -19.24 -2.82
CA PRO A 269 18.58 -19.18 -1.84
C PRO A 269 18.98 -17.78 -1.39
N LYS A 270 19.07 -16.81 -2.31
CA LYS A 270 19.42 -15.42 -1.99
C LYS A 270 18.30 -14.70 -1.21
N GLY A 271 17.06 -14.91 -1.61
CA GLY A 271 15.91 -14.38 -0.88
C GLY A 271 15.75 -14.99 0.50
N THR A 272 16.02 -16.30 0.64
CA THR A 272 16.06 -16.97 1.93
C THR A 272 17.15 -16.38 2.82
N ALA A 273 18.34 -16.15 2.29
CA ALA A 273 19.42 -15.52 3.03
C ALA A 273 19.08 -14.09 3.51
N LEU A 274 18.42 -13.29 2.67
CA LEU A 274 17.92 -11.96 3.02
C LEU A 274 16.87 -12.06 4.14
N ARG A 275 15.91 -12.95 3.99
CA ARG A 275 14.84 -13.18 4.98
C ARG A 275 15.39 -13.60 6.32
N LEU A 276 16.30 -14.59 6.36
CA LEU A 276 16.92 -15.06 7.60
C LEU A 276 17.68 -13.96 8.34
N ARG A 277 18.34 -13.03 7.62
CA ARG A 277 19.00 -11.87 8.24
C ARG A 277 18.02 -10.90 8.88
N LEU A 278 16.88 -10.63 8.23
CA LEU A 278 15.82 -9.84 8.84
C LEU A 278 15.28 -10.50 10.11
N GLU A 279 15.05 -11.82 10.05
CA GLU A 279 14.60 -12.59 11.20
C GLU A 279 15.61 -12.57 12.36
N ASP A 280 16.90 -12.78 12.07
CA ASP A 280 17.96 -12.76 13.08
C ASP A 280 18.17 -11.38 13.69
N PHE A 281 18.10 -10.34 12.88
CA PHE A 281 18.14 -8.96 13.34
C PHE A 281 17.01 -8.68 14.35
N LEU A 282 15.76 -9.01 14.00
CA LEU A 282 14.63 -8.80 14.89
C LEU A 282 14.72 -9.69 16.15
N LYS A 283 15.13 -10.95 16.03
CA LYS A 283 15.34 -11.84 17.19
C LYS A 283 16.35 -11.28 18.19
N LYS A 284 17.44 -10.66 17.72
CA LYS A 284 18.42 -9.99 18.57
C LYS A 284 17.81 -8.81 19.33
N ILE A 285 17.01 -7.97 18.64
CA ILE A 285 16.27 -6.86 19.27
C ILE A 285 15.28 -7.43 20.30
N GLN A 286 14.45 -8.38 19.92
CA GLN A 286 13.46 -9.02 20.79
C GLN A 286 14.07 -9.59 22.05
N LYS A 287 15.23 -10.25 21.94
CA LYS A 287 15.96 -10.78 23.11
C LYS A 287 16.30 -9.69 24.12
N LYS A 288 16.75 -8.50 23.65
CA LYS A 288 17.04 -7.36 24.52
C LYS A 288 15.80 -6.82 25.24
N PHE A 289 14.63 -6.91 24.60
CA PHE A 289 13.35 -6.53 25.17
C PHE A 289 12.63 -7.66 25.92
N GLY A 290 13.31 -8.81 26.16
CA GLY A 290 12.82 -9.91 26.98
C GLY A 290 11.76 -10.79 26.33
N TYR A 291 11.70 -10.87 25.00
CA TYR A 291 10.80 -11.78 24.29
C TYR A 291 11.35 -13.20 24.27
N GLN A 292 10.45 -14.17 24.39
CA GLN A 292 10.68 -15.60 24.27
C GLN A 292 10.16 -16.09 22.90
N GLN A 293 10.98 -16.86 22.18
CA GLN A 293 10.59 -17.40 20.88
C GLN A 293 9.74 -18.66 21.06
N VAL A 294 8.66 -18.75 20.28
CA VAL A 294 7.80 -19.94 20.19
C VAL A 294 7.64 -20.35 18.72
N ILE A 295 7.16 -21.56 18.48
CA ILE A 295 6.80 -22.07 17.15
C ILE A 295 5.46 -22.78 17.30
N THR A 296 4.49 -22.41 16.48
CA THR A 296 3.14 -22.98 16.51
C THR A 296 2.82 -23.71 15.20
N PRO A 297 1.95 -24.73 15.22
CA PRO A 297 1.59 -25.48 14.03
C PRO A 297 0.85 -24.60 13.00
N HIS A 298 0.91 -25.00 11.72
CA HIS A 298 0.25 -24.30 10.61
C HIS A 298 -1.26 -24.52 10.56
N ILE A 299 -1.73 -25.59 11.20
CA ILE A 299 -3.15 -25.93 11.29
C ILE A 299 -3.58 -25.96 12.76
N GLY A 300 -4.84 -25.70 13.01
CA GLY A 300 -5.46 -25.80 14.34
C GLY A 300 -6.89 -26.31 14.22
N SER A 301 -7.42 -26.88 15.30
CA SER A 301 -8.80 -27.35 15.32
C SER A 301 -9.78 -26.19 15.07
N LYS A 302 -10.90 -26.48 14.44
CA LYS A 302 -11.97 -25.50 14.20
C LYS A 302 -12.39 -24.76 15.47
N ASN A 303 -12.47 -25.48 16.61
CA ASN A 303 -12.88 -24.90 17.87
C ASN A 303 -11.96 -23.79 18.36
N LEU A 304 -10.66 -23.86 18.08
CA LEU A 304 -9.71 -22.79 18.40
C LEU A 304 -10.13 -21.46 17.72
N TYR A 305 -10.55 -21.52 16.46
CA TYR A 305 -10.94 -20.34 15.68
C TYR A 305 -12.39 -19.91 15.93
N VAL A 306 -13.27 -20.82 16.34
CA VAL A 306 -14.61 -20.48 16.84
C VAL A 306 -14.50 -19.73 18.17
N THR A 307 -13.69 -20.23 19.11
CA THR A 307 -13.42 -19.57 20.40
C THR A 307 -12.87 -18.17 20.22
N SER A 308 -11.88 -18.00 19.36
CA SER A 308 -11.28 -16.68 19.08
C SER A 308 -12.17 -15.72 18.29
N GLY A 309 -13.24 -16.21 17.66
CA GLY A 309 -14.13 -15.42 16.79
C GLY A 309 -13.67 -15.25 15.34
N HIS A 310 -12.48 -15.75 15.01
CA HIS A 310 -11.94 -15.65 13.65
C HIS A 310 -12.76 -16.40 12.63
N TYR A 311 -13.30 -17.57 12.99
CA TYR A 311 -14.13 -18.37 12.09
C TYR A 311 -15.35 -17.61 11.54
N ALA A 312 -16.03 -16.86 12.40
CA ALA A 312 -17.22 -16.10 12.00
C ALA A 312 -16.88 -14.85 11.16
N LYS A 313 -15.72 -14.24 11.38
CA LYS A 313 -15.33 -12.97 10.75
C LYS A 313 -14.54 -13.14 9.45
N TYR A 314 -13.72 -14.20 9.34
CA TYR A 314 -12.87 -14.47 8.16
C TYR A 314 -13.42 -15.54 7.22
N GLY A 315 -14.67 -16.00 7.38
CA GLY A 315 -15.22 -17.16 6.67
C GLY A 315 -15.06 -17.15 5.14
N LYS A 316 -15.14 -15.97 4.50
CA LYS A 316 -14.93 -15.82 3.04
C LYS A 316 -13.45 -15.74 2.64
N ASP A 317 -12.61 -15.23 3.53
CA ASP A 317 -11.18 -14.97 3.30
C ASP A 317 -10.29 -16.07 3.92
N SER A 318 -10.88 -17.17 4.37
CA SER A 318 -10.19 -18.35 4.88
C SER A 318 -10.22 -19.48 3.87
N PHE A 319 -9.18 -20.31 3.87
CA PHE A 319 -9.26 -21.60 3.21
C PHE A 319 -10.35 -22.44 3.84
N GLN A 320 -11.03 -23.27 3.05
CA GLN A 320 -12.06 -24.18 3.56
C GLN A 320 -11.49 -25.14 4.60
N PRO A 321 -12.30 -25.63 5.55
CA PRO A 321 -11.85 -26.59 6.54
C PRO A 321 -11.26 -27.84 5.91
N ILE A 322 -10.20 -28.33 6.53
CA ILE A 322 -9.57 -29.61 6.20
C ILE A 322 -10.31 -30.67 7.01
N THR A 323 -11.00 -31.57 6.33
CA THR A 323 -11.66 -32.73 6.95
C THR A 323 -10.66 -33.89 7.07
N THR A 324 -10.79 -34.67 8.14
CA THR A 324 -10.00 -35.88 8.38
C THR A 324 -10.85 -37.15 8.17
N PRO A 325 -10.27 -38.34 8.18
CA PRO A 325 -11.02 -39.58 8.17
C PRO A 325 -11.93 -39.77 9.39
N GLU A 326 -11.69 -39.03 10.49
CA GLU A 326 -12.53 -39.07 11.69
C GLU A 326 -13.72 -38.14 11.53
N GLU A 327 -14.93 -38.68 11.70
CA GLU A 327 -16.18 -37.94 11.51
C GLU A 327 -16.30 -36.79 12.51
N GLY A 328 -16.56 -35.60 12.00
CA GLY A 328 -16.72 -34.38 12.80
C GLY A 328 -15.40 -33.68 13.19
N GLU A 329 -14.26 -34.23 12.82
CA GLU A 329 -12.97 -33.58 13.03
C GLU A 329 -12.62 -32.65 11.87
N GLU A 330 -12.47 -31.36 12.17
CA GLU A 330 -12.12 -30.33 11.21
C GLU A 330 -10.94 -29.47 11.70
N TYR A 331 -10.01 -29.22 10.78
CA TYR A 331 -8.86 -28.32 10.98
C TYR A 331 -8.90 -27.15 10.02
N PHE A 332 -8.23 -26.06 10.40
CA PHE A 332 -8.04 -24.88 9.56
C PHE A 332 -6.56 -24.59 9.37
N LEU A 333 -6.19 -24.12 8.19
CA LEU A 333 -4.96 -23.34 8.01
C LEU A 333 -5.11 -22.06 8.83
N LYS A 334 -4.15 -21.77 9.71
CA LYS A 334 -4.24 -20.62 10.61
C LYS A 334 -4.23 -19.29 9.83
N PRO A 335 -5.27 -18.46 9.98
CA PRO A 335 -5.29 -17.12 9.37
C PRO A 335 -4.54 -16.09 10.22
N MET A 336 -4.27 -16.43 11.50
CA MET A 336 -3.57 -15.63 12.52
C MET A 336 -2.90 -16.53 13.56
N ASN A 337 -1.87 -16.00 14.25
CA ASN A 337 -1.12 -16.74 15.27
C ASN A 337 -1.69 -16.57 16.69
N CYS A 338 -2.44 -15.49 16.94
CA CYS A 338 -2.91 -15.12 18.28
C CYS A 338 -3.68 -16.21 19.03
N PRO A 339 -4.56 -17.05 18.40
CA PRO A 339 -5.25 -18.11 19.15
C PRO A 339 -4.28 -19.15 19.74
N HIS A 340 -3.22 -19.49 19.01
CA HIS A 340 -2.19 -20.41 19.49
C HIS A 340 -1.41 -19.82 20.68
N HIS A 341 -1.10 -18.52 20.64
CA HIS A 341 -0.43 -17.85 21.73
C HIS A 341 -1.30 -17.75 22.99
N CYS A 342 -2.63 -17.59 22.84
CA CYS A 342 -3.55 -17.71 23.96
C CYS A 342 -3.51 -19.11 24.59
N ALA A 343 -3.45 -20.17 23.78
CA ALA A 343 -3.30 -21.54 24.28
C ALA A 343 -1.96 -21.74 25.01
N ILE A 344 -0.86 -21.14 24.53
CA ILE A 344 0.44 -21.17 25.22
C ILE A 344 0.37 -20.45 26.57
N PHE A 345 -0.32 -19.31 26.66
CA PHE A 345 -0.52 -18.62 27.92
C PHE A 345 -1.27 -19.51 28.92
N ALA A 346 -2.32 -20.16 28.46
CA ALA A 346 -3.24 -20.96 29.29
C ALA A 346 -2.67 -22.32 29.75
N TRP A 347 -1.57 -22.83 29.16
CA TRP A 347 -1.09 -24.20 29.43
C TRP A 347 -0.63 -24.45 30.87
N LYS A 348 -0.34 -23.40 31.64
CA LYS A 348 -0.03 -23.48 33.07
C LYS A 348 -0.59 -22.29 33.86
N PRO A 349 -0.85 -22.43 35.16
CA PRO A 349 -1.23 -21.32 36.03
C PRO A 349 -0.19 -20.19 35.98
N ARG A 350 -0.65 -18.95 35.95
CA ARG A 350 0.16 -17.75 35.93
C ARG A 350 -0.07 -16.90 37.17
N SER A 351 0.95 -16.16 37.58
CA SER A 351 0.88 -15.15 38.63
C SER A 351 1.25 -13.76 38.09
N TYR A 352 0.96 -12.72 38.82
CA TYR A 352 1.35 -11.35 38.46
C TYR A 352 2.87 -11.20 38.27
N LYS A 353 3.70 -12.07 38.88
CA LYS A 353 5.16 -12.09 38.73
C LYS A 353 5.61 -12.63 37.36
N ASP A 354 4.76 -13.39 36.69
CA ASP A 354 5.03 -13.93 35.36
C ASP A 354 4.76 -12.90 34.25
N LEU A 355 4.17 -11.73 34.62
CA LEU A 355 3.75 -10.69 33.67
C LEU A 355 4.67 -9.47 33.75
N PRO A 356 5.02 -8.85 32.62
CA PRO A 356 4.52 -9.15 31.27
C PRO A 356 5.18 -10.39 30.67
N LEU A 357 4.37 -11.29 30.09
CA LEU A 357 4.84 -12.41 29.29
C LEU A 357 4.88 -11.99 27.82
N ARG A 358 6.06 -11.98 27.22
CA ARG A 358 6.27 -11.58 25.83
C ARG A 358 6.70 -12.80 25.02
N ILE A 359 5.84 -13.27 24.12
CA ILE A 359 6.12 -14.41 23.24
C ILE A 359 6.07 -13.95 21.78
N ALA A 360 7.00 -14.46 20.97
CA ALA A 360 7.16 -14.07 19.58
C ALA A 360 7.43 -15.27 18.68
N GLU A 361 6.95 -15.21 17.45
CA GLU A 361 7.30 -16.17 16.41
C GLU A 361 7.34 -15.50 15.03
N PHE A 362 8.12 -16.08 14.11
CA PHE A 362 7.92 -15.85 12.69
C PHE A 362 6.89 -16.88 12.20
N GLY A 363 5.61 -16.53 12.38
CA GLY A 363 4.49 -17.43 12.17
C GLY A 363 3.91 -17.30 10.77
N THR A 364 3.92 -18.40 9.99
CA THR A 364 3.28 -18.42 8.67
C THR A 364 1.78 -18.57 8.83
N VAL A 365 1.03 -17.68 8.18
CA VAL A 365 -0.43 -17.63 8.16
C VAL A 365 -0.95 -17.70 6.73
N TYR A 366 -2.23 -18.08 6.57
CA TYR A 366 -2.85 -18.35 5.29
C TYR A 366 -4.19 -17.64 5.17
N ARG A 367 -4.39 -16.89 4.06
CA ARG A 367 -5.64 -16.20 3.76
C ARG A 367 -6.00 -16.44 2.30
N TYR A 368 -7.28 -16.72 2.05
CA TYR A 368 -7.77 -16.95 0.69
C TYR A 368 -8.06 -15.62 -0.01
N GLU A 369 -6.99 -14.92 -0.39
CA GLU A 369 -7.11 -13.70 -1.21
C GLU A 369 -7.66 -14.05 -2.59
N GLN A 370 -8.56 -13.22 -3.12
CA GLN A 370 -9.12 -13.44 -4.46
C GLN A 370 -8.04 -13.32 -5.54
N SER A 371 -8.16 -14.12 -6.62
CA SER A 371 -7.11 -14.19 -7.66
C SER A 371 -6.80 -12.84 -8.30
N GLY A 372 -7.79 -11.95 -8.44
CA GLY A 372 -7.62 -10.62 -9.01
C GLY A 372 -6.91 -9.62 -8.10
N GLU A 373 -6.76 -9.94 -6.82
CA GLU A 373 -6.11 -9.09 -5.83
C GLU A 373 -4.63 -9.44 -5.60
N LEU A 374 -4.20 -10.61 -6.07
CA LEU A 374 -2.83 -11.09 -5.88
C LEU A 374 -1.83 -10.21 -6.64
N HIS A 375 -0.78 -9.75 -5.95
CA HIS A 375 0.21 -8.87 -6.54
C HIS A 375 1.62 -9.11 -5.98
N GLY A 376 2.44 -9.87 -6.69
CA GLY A 376 3.80 -10.20 -6.28
C GLY A 376 3.87 -10.65 -4.83
N LEU A 377 4.82 -10.12 -4.05
CA LEU A 377 4.93 -10.38 -2.62
C LEU A 377 4.05 -9.47 -1.76
N THR A 378 3.45 -8.41 -2.31
CA THR A 378 2.65 -7.45 -1.53
C THR A 378 1.29 -7.99 -1.14
N ARG A 379 0.70 -8.89 -1.94
CA ARG A 379 -0.56 -9.56 -1.63
C ARG A 379 -0.51 -11.02 -2.05
N VAL A 380 -0.43 -11.90 -1.07
CA VAL A 380 -0.17 -13.35 -1.21
C VAL A 380 -1.15 -14.15 -0.36
N ARG A 381 -1.27 -15.46 -0.61
CA ARG A 381 -2.14 -16.37 0.14
C ARG A 381 -1.46 -17.05 1.32
N GLY A 382 -0.14 -17.16 1.29
CA GLY A 382 0.68 -17.64 2.39
C GLY A 382 1.79 -16.66 2.69
N PHE A 383 1.88 -16.17 3.93
CA PHE A 383 2.89 -15.20 4.34
C PHE A 383 3.30 -15.40 5.79
N THR A 384 4.49 -14.92 6.13
CA THR A 384 5.06 -15.03 7.46
C THR A 384 5.00 -13.69 8.16
N GLN A 385 4.38 -13.67 9.34
CA GLN A 385 4.37 -12.49 10.22
C GLN A 385 5.46 -12.60 11.27
N ASP A 386 6.13 -11.50 11.57
CA ASP A 386 6.98 -11.31 12.74
C ASP A 386 6.12 -11.04 13.97
N ASP A 387 5.25 -11.97 14.25
CA ASP A 387 4.14 -11.83 15.18
C ASP A 387 4.59 -12.03 16.63
N ALA A 388 4.10 -11.19 17.51
CA ALA A 388 4.29 -11.38 18.92
C ALA A 388 3.09 -10.88 19.74
N HIS A 389 2.91 -11.52 20.88
CA HIS A 389 1.84 -11.20 21.80
C HIS A 389 2.41 -10.98 23.20
N ILE A 390 2.01 -9.87 23.79
CA ILE A 390 2.39 -9.50 25.15
C ILE A 390 1.16 -9.67 26.02
N PHE A 391 1.24 -10.53 27.01
CA PHE A 391 0.21 -10.66 28.04
C PHE A 391 0.69 -9.89 29.26
N CYS A 392 -0.03 -8.86 29.66
CA CYS A 392 0.38 -7.95 30.71
C CYS A 392 -0.79 -7.57 31.65
N ARG A 393 -0.44 -6.98 32.79
CA ARG A 393 -1.43 -6.38 33.68
C ARG A 393 -1.92 -5.05 33.09
N PRO A 394 -3.13 -4.58 33.46
CA PRO A 394 -3.64 -3.29 32.99
C PRO A 394 -2.70 -2.10 33.24
N ASP A 395 -1.99 -2.09 34.37
CA ASP A 395 -1.03 -1.04 34.74
C ASP A 395 0.28 -1.07 33.90
N GLN A 396 0.55 -2.17 33.19
CA GLN A 396 1.73 -2.34 32.34
C GLN A 396 1.47 -1.96 30.87
N VAL A 397 0.21 -1.81 30.44
CA VAL A 397 -0.17 -1.64 29.02
C VAL A 397 0.59 -0.50 28.36
N LYS A 398 0.60 0.68 28.98
CA LYS A 398 1.25 1.87 28.42
C LYS A 398 2.76 1.63 28.21
N GLN A 399 3.45 1.09 29.22
CA GLN A 399 4.89 0.84 29.13
C GLN A 399 5.22 -0.21 28.06
N GLU A 400 4.44 -1.27 27.97
CA GLU A 400 4.64 -2.30 26.94
C GLU A 400 4.36 -1.76 25.55
N PHE A 401 3.38 -0.89 25.39
CA PHE A 401 3.09 -0.22 24.14
C PHE A 401 4.27 0.67 23.69
N LEU A 402 4.83 1.46 24.60
CA LEU A 402 6.02 2.29 24.36
C LEU A 402 7.24 1.44 23.96
N ASN A 403 7.46 0.30 24.63
CA ASN A 403 8.54 -0.63 24.28
C ASN A 403 8.41 -1.17 22.85
N VAL A 404 7.18 -1.47 22.41
CA VAL A 404 6.93 -1.94 21.05
C VAL A 404 7.18 -0.82 20.02
N MET A 405 6.78 0.41 20.33
CA MET A 405 7.07 1.57 19.48
C MET A 405 8.60 1.72 19.29
N ASP A 406 9.39 1.58 20.37
CA ASP A 406 10.85 1.64 20.27
C ASP A 406 11.42 0.57 19.34
N ILE A 407 10.91 -0.67 19.40
CA ILE A 407 11.31 -1.75 18.48
C ILE A 407 11.06 -1.36 17.02
N ILE A 408 9.88 -0.82 16.71
CA ILE A 408 9.53 -0.40 15.34
C ILE A 408 10.44 0.73 14.86
N LEU A 409 10.68 1.73 15.70
CA LEU A 409 11.55 2.86 15.36
C LEU A 409 13.02 2.43 15.14
N ILE A 410 13.52 1.47 15.91
CA ILE A 410 14.85 0.87 15.70
C ILE A 410 14.93 0.22 14.32
N ILE A 411 13.91 -0.55 13.93
CA ILE A 411 13.85 -1.21 12.63
C ILE A 411 13.85 -0.19 11.49
N PHE A 412 12.98 0.81 11.56
CA PHE A 412 12.87 1.83 10.51
C PHE A 412 14.19 2.59 10.34
N LYS A 413 14.83 2.96 11.45
CA LYS A 413 16.14 3.62 11.42
C LYS A 413 17.22 2.75 10.77
N SER A 414 17.29 1.46 11.11
CA SER A 414 18.29 0.52 10.60
C SER A 414 18.14 0.23 9.10
N LEU A 415 16.94 0.41 8.55
CA LEU A 415 16.60 0.19 7.15
C LEU A 415 16.41 1.51 6.37
N LYS A 416 16.69 2.67 7.01
CA LYS A 416 16.58 4.02 6.44
C LYS A 416 15.16 4.35 5.94
N PHE A 417 14.13 3.84 6.63
CA PHE A 417 12.76 4.30 6.43
C PHE A 417 12.54 5.58 7.23
N GLU A 418 12.83 6.74 6.61
CA GLU A 418 12.71 8.05 7.26
C GLU A 418 11.33 8.67 7.08
N ASN A 419 10.61 8.29 6.01
CA ASN A 419 9.30 8.83 5.64
C ASN A 419 8.17 7.90 6.10
N TYR A 420 7.86 7.91 7.39
CA TYR A 420 6.70 7.19 7.92
C TYR A 420 5.70 8.15 8.58
N GLU A 421 4.45 7.74 8.58
CA GLU A 421 3.34 8.41 9.26
C GLU A 421 2.73 7.41 10.25
N ALA A 422 2.45 7.87 11.46
CA ALA A 422 1.68 7.09 12.43
C ALA A 422 0.19 7.32 12.21
N GLN A 423 -0.61 6.26 12.25
CA GLN A 423 -2.07 6.32 12.11
C GLN A 423 -2.72 5.58 13.25
N ILE A 424 -3.48 6.29 14.08
CA ILE A 424 -4.32 5.70 15.13
C ILE A 424 -5.66 5.35 14.51
N SER A 425 -5.97 4.05 14.47
CA SER A 425 -7.22 3.53 13.92
C SER A 425 -8.18 3.20 15.06
N LEU A 426 -9.23 4.00 15.20
CA LEU A 426 -10.25 3.90 16.23
C LEU A 426 -11.54 3.28 15.69
N ARG A 427 -12.47 2.95 16.62
CA ARG A 427 -13.82 2.49 16.25
C ARG A 427 -14.55 3.53 15.40
N HIS A 428 -15.50 3.07 14.60
CA HIS A 428 -16.45 3.97 13.93
C HIS A 428 -17.26 4.73 14.99
N GLN A 429 -17.47 6.03 14.80
CA GLN A 429 -18.09 6.89 15.81
C GLN A 429 -19.54 6.49 16.12
N THR A 430 -20.31 6.05 15.15
CA THR A 430 -21.74 5.72 15.26
C THR A 430 -22.05 4.24 15.04
N ASP A 431 -21.43 3.56 14.07
CA ASP A 431 -21.66 2.15 13.80
C ASP A 431 -20.70 1.25 14.60
N ARG A 432 -21.21 0.64 15.66
CA ARG A 432 -20.49 -0.27 16.56
C ARG A 432 -20.70 -1.76 16.24
N SER A 433 -21.51 -2.09 15.23
CA SER A 433 -21.98 -3.46 14.95
C SER A 433 -20.87 -4.47 14.64
N LYS A 434 -19.75 -4.02 14.09
CA LYS A 434 -18.62 -4.89 13.72
C LYS A 434 -17.65 -5.17 14.89
N TYR A 435 -17.76 -4.45 15.99
CA TYR A 435 -16.80 -4.53 17.12
C TYR A 435 -17.32 -5.47 18.21
N ILE A 436 -16.39 -6.17 18.86
CA ILE A 436 -16.68 -7.06 20.00
C ILE A 436 -16.09 -6.50 21.29
N GLY A 437 -16.67 -6.86 22.44
CA GLY A 437 -16.21 -6.44 23.76
C GLY A 437 -17.02 -5.31 24.37
N SER A 438 -16.67 -4.91 25.59
CA SER A 438 -17.35 -3.86 26.34
C SER A 438 -16.90 -2.47 25.94
N GLU A 439 -17.76 -1.48 26.13
CA GLU A 439 -17.45 -0.05 25.86
C GLU A 439 -16.25 0.41 26.69
N ASP A 440 -16.20 0.09 27.99
CA ASP A 440 -15.11 0.44 28.89
C ASP A 440 -13.74 -0.08 28.40
N ASN A 441 -13.71 -1.32 27.89
CA ASN A 441 -12.47 -1.90 27.36
C ASN A 441 -11.97 -1.14 26.13
N TRP A 442 -12.88 -0.75 25.26
CA TRP A 442 -12.54 0.03 24.09
C TRP A 442 -12.05 1.43 24.44
N GLU A 443 -12.73 2.15 25.36
CA GLU A 443 -12.31 3.47 25.79
C GLU A 443 -10.91 3.46 26.41
N ARG A 444 -10.63 2.48 27.28
CA ARG A 444 -9.29 2.32 27.87
C ARG A 444 -8.22 2.04 26.83
N ALA A 445 -8.52 1.17 25.85
CA ALA A 445 -7.58 0.82 24.81
C ALA A 445 -7.30 2.01 23.88
N GLU A 446 -8.34 2.73 23.45
CA GLU A 446 -8.23 3.91 22.60
C GLU A 446 -7.42 5.02 23.29
N GLN A 447 -7.73 5.29 24.57
CA GLN A 447 -7.01 6.30 25.36
C GLN A 447 -5.53 5.93 25.55
N ALA A 448 -5.21 4.66 25.85
CA ALA A 448 -3.84 4.21 26.05
C ALA A 448 -2.96 4.40 24.80
N ILE A 449 -3.53 4.17 23.60
CA ILE A 449 -2.81 4.38 22.33
C ILE A 449 -2.55 5.86 22.08
N ILE A 450 -3.56 6.72 22.30
CA ILE A 450 -3.43 8.17 22.12
C ILE A 450 -2.34 8.73 23.05
N GLU A 451 -2.41 8.43 24.35
CA GLU A 451 -1.42 8.87 25.33
C GLU A 451 0.00 8.40 25.02
N ALA A 452 0.16 7.16 24.53
CA ALA A 452 1.47 6.65 24.17
C ALA A 452 2.06 7.36 22.95
N CYS A 453 1.24 7.72 21.96
CA CYS A 453 1.68 8.50 20.80
C CYS A 453 2.09 9.91 21.20
N GLU A 454 1.33 10.57 22.07
CA GLU A 454 1.64 11.90 22.60
C GLU A 454 2.98 11.89 23.38
N GLU A 455 3.20 10.90 24.25
CA GLU A 455 4.43 10.76 25.04
C GLU A 455 5.67 10.57 24.16
N LYS A 456 5.53 9.86 23.04
CA LYS A 456 6.62 9.69 22.06
C LYS A 456 6.77 10.88 21.10
N GLY A 457 5.89 11.89 21.18
CA GLY A 457 5.90 13.00 20.25
C GLY A 457 5.59 12.61 18.80
N LEU A 458 4.89 11.50 18.60
CA LEU A 458 4.47 11.06 17.26
C LEU A 458 3.25 11.87 16.84
N ASN A 459 3.37 12.59 15.73
CA ASN A 459 2.25 13.26 15.09
C ASN A 459 1.39 12.21 14.38
N ALA A 460 0.50 11.56 15.13
CA ALA A 460 -0.34 10.49 14.62
C ALA A 460 -1.68 11.03 14.11
N ARG A 461 -2.05 10.62 12.90
CA ARG A 461 -3.37 10.89 12.33
C ARG A 461 -4.39 9.93 12.91
N ILE A 462 -5.54 10.44 13.35
CA ILE A 462 -6.66 9.61 13.84
C ILE A 462 -7.60 9.30 12.67
N GLU A 463 -7.90 8.00 12.50
CA GLU A 463 -8.86 7.49 11.52
C GLU A 463 -9.94 6.67 12.23
N TYR A 464 -11.20 7.08 12.05
CA TYR A 464 -12.34 6.39 12.63
C TYR A 464 -12.87 5.31 11.69
N GLY A 465 -13.25 4.17 12.24
CA GLY A 465 -13.80 3.05 11.49
C GLY A 465 -12.77 2.01 11.03
N GLU A 466 -11.47 2.30 11.16
CA GLU A 466 -10.37 1.46 10.70
C GLU A 466 -9.80 0.52 11.78
N ALA A 467 -10.34 0.55 13.00
CA ALA A 467 -9.96 -0.38 14.06
C ALA A 467 -10.25 -1.84 13.68
N ALA A 468 -9.44 -2.77 14.20
CA ALA A 468 -9.77 -4.18 14.15
C ALA A 468 -11.06 -4.48 14.92
N PHE A 469 -11.73 -5.59 14.62
CA PHE A 469 -13.00 -5.92 15.27
C PHE A 469 -12.87 -6.17 16.79
N TYR A 470 -11.67 -6.45 17.26
CA TYR A 470 -11.36 -6.78 18.66
C TYR A 470 -10.58 -5.70 19.42
N GLY A 471 -10.06 -4.68 18.75
CA GLY A 471 -9.31 -3.61 19.42
C GLY A 471 -8.82 -2.49 18.49
N PRO A 472 -8.52 -1.31 19.05
CA PRO A 472 -7.90 -0.22 18.31
C PRO A 472 -6.45 -0.53 17.99
N LYS A 473 -5.89 0.16 16.98
CA LYS A 473 -4.54 -0.09 16.53
C LYS A 473 -3.77 1.19 16.19
N LEU A 474 -2.46 1.12 16.34
CA LEU A 474 -1.51 2.07 15.80
C LEU A 474 -0.81 1.43 14.61
N ASP A 475 -1.01 1.99 13.43
CA ASP A 475 -0.37 1.57 12.19
C ASP A 475 0.75 2.53 11.81
N PHE A 476 1.86 1.98 11.33
CA PHE A 476 2.94 2.76 10.75
C PHE A 476 2.88 2.65 9.23
N MET A 477 2.51 3.76 8.62
CA MET A 477 2.43 3.91 7.17
C MET A 477 3.75 4.42 6.65
N VAL A 478 4.49 3.60 5.91
CA VAL A 478 5.76 3.98 5.30
C VAL A 478 5.50 4.45 3.87
N LYS A 479 6.12 5.58 3.50
CA LYS A 479 6.17 6.02 2.10
C LYS A 479 7.43 5.45 1.46
N ASP A 480 7.26 4.74 0.36
CA ASP A 480 8.39 4.29 -0.43
C ASP A 480 9.05 5.47 -1.17
N ALA A 481 10.17 5.21 -1.87
CA ALA A 481 10.94 6.24 -2.55
C ALA A 481 10.17 6.99 -3.67
N ILE A 482 9.00 6.50 -4.06
CA ILE A 482 8.12 7.11 -5.05
C ILE A 482 6.81 7.62 -4.45
N GLY A 483 6.72 7.68 -3.11
CA GLY A 483 5.61 8.29 -2.38
C GLY A 483 4.39 7.40 -2.17
N ARG A 484 4.42 6.09 -2.55
CA ARG A 484 3.31 5.17 -2.27
C ARG A 484 3.30 4.81 -0.78
N ARG A 485 2.10 4.77 -0.19
CA ARG A 485 1.89 4.44 1.23
C ARG A 485 1.72 2.94 1.41
N TRP A 486 2.46 2.38 2.37
CA TRP A 486 2.41 0.97 2.74
C TRP A 486 2.23 0.83 4.24
N GLN A 487 1.21 0.10 4.66
CA GLN A 487 1.08 -0.30 6.06
C GLN A 487 2.08 -1.42 6.34
N LEU A 488 3.03 -1.14 7.23
CA LEU A 488 4.04 -2.10 7.69
C LEU A 488 3.81 -2.44 9.17
N GLY A 489 4.41 -1.71 10.09
CA GLY A 489 4.29 -2.00 11.52
C GLY A 489 2.89 -1.77 12.08
N THR A 490 2.42 -2.66 12.95
CA THR A 490 1.13 -2.54 13.64
C THR A 490 1.26 -2.92 15.10
N ILE A 491 0.60 -2.17 15.98
CA ILE A 491 0.43 -2.45 17.41
C ILE A 491 -1.06 -2.37 17.74
N GLN A 492 -1.59 -3.37 18.44
CA GLN A 492 -3.02 -3.43 18.80
C GLN A 492 -3.17 -3.80 20.27
N VAL A 493 -4.07 -3.11 20.97
CA VAL A 493 -4.44 -3.45 22.36
C VAL A 493 -5.73 -4.26 22.32
N ASP A 494 -5.75 -5.39 22.99
CA ASP A 494 -6.86 -6.36 22.95
C ASP A 494 -7.24 -6.82 24.36
N TYR A 495 -8.47 -6.52 24.75
CA TYR A 495 -9.10 -7.02 25.96
C TYR A 495 -10.02 -8.22 25.67
N ASN A 496 -10.33 -8.49 24.43
CA ASN A 496 -11.39 -9.41 24.01
C ASN A 496 -10.90 -10.86 23.92
N LEU A 497 -9.75 -11.11 23.28
CA LEU A 497 -9.21 -12.48 23.20
C LEU A 497 -8.90 -13.06 24.58
N PRO A 498 -8.28 -12.34 25.53
CA PRO A 498 -8.13 -12.84 26.90
C PRO A 498 -9.45 -13.24 27.55
N GLU A 499 -10.53 -12.50 27.32
CA GLU A 499 -11.86 -12.84 27.84
C GLU A 499 -12.43 -14.10 27.17
N ARG A 500 -12.39 -14.16 25.83
CA ARG A 500 -12.92 -15.30 25.05
C ARG A 500 -12.20 -16.61 25.36
N PHE A 501 -10.90 -16.57 25.60
CA PHE A 501 -10.10 -17.73 26.02
C PHE A 501 -10.09 -17.94 27.53
N GLN A 502 -10.81 -17.12 28.30
CA GLN A 502 -10.87 -17.16 29.76
C GLN A 502 -9.47 -17.18 30.42
N LEU A 503 -8.54 -16.40 29.85
CA LEU A 503 -7.18 -16.32 30.37
C LEU A 503 -7.18 -15.65 31.74
N GLU A 504 -6.40 -16.18 32.68
CA GLU A 504 -6.34 -15.69 34.05
C GLU A 504 -4.93 -15.72 34.62
N TYR A 505 -4.62 -14.77 35.50
CA TYR A 505 -3.46 -14.82 36.38
C TYR A 505 -3.87 -14.54 37.82
N THR A 506 -3.09 -15.02 38.76
CA THR A 506 -3.31 -14.73 40.20
C THR A 506 -2.60 -13.42 40.55
N GLY A 507 -3.35 -12.43 41.05
CA GLY A 507 -2.84 -11.14 41.47
C GLY A 507 -2.11 -11.17 42.82
N GLU A 508 -1.60 -10.03 43.25
CA GLU A 508 -1.00 -9.85 44.59
C GLU A 508 -2.00 -10.06 45.72
N ASP A 509 -3.27 -9.83 45.43
CA ASP A 509 -4.44 -10.01 46.28
C ASP A 509 -4.93 -11.46 46.37
N ASN A 510 -4.21 -12.40 45.74
CA ASN A 510 -4.60 -13.80 45.60
C ASN A 510 -5.92 -14.03 44.85
N GLN A 511 -6.43 -13.03 44.14
CA GLN A 511 -7.60 -13.16 43.29
C GLN A 511 -7.21 -13.45 41.85
N LYS A 512 -8.19 -13.95 41.05
CA LYS A 512 -8.03 -14.16 39.62
C LYS A 512 -8.31 -12.88 38.87
N HIS A 513 -7.39 -12.48 37.99
CA HIS A 513 -7.48 -11.32 37.15
C HIS A 513 -7.32 -11.69 35.69
N ARG A 514 -7.92 -10.89 34.80
CA ARG A 514 -7.80 -11.03 33.35
C ARG A 514 -6.58 -10.24 32.84
N PRO A 515 -5.65 -10.85 32.08
CA PRO A 515 -4.59 -10.09 31.44
C PRO A 515 -5.11 -9.26 30.29
N VAL A 516 -4.38 -8.20 29.93
CA VAL A 516 -4.52 -7.49 28.66
C VAL A 516 -3.54 -8.08 27.65
N MET A 517 -3.94 -8.16 26.40
CA MET A 517 -3.10 -8.65 25.33
C MET A 517 -2.71 -7.51 24.39
N ILE A 518 -1.43 -7.44 24.01
CA ILE A 518 -0.95 -6.52 22.98
C ILE A 518 -0.41 -7.35 21.83
N HIS A 519 -0.97 -7.13 20.63
CA HIS A 519 -0.48 -7.71 19.40
C HIS A 519 0.50 -6.76 18.76
N ARG A 520 1.58 -7.28 18.20
CA ARG A 520 2.52 -6.46 17.46
C ARG A 520 3.18 -7.23 16.32
N ALA A 521 3.37 -6.58 15.20
CA ALA A 521 4.12 -7.07 14.05
C ALA A 521 4.87 -5.89 13.42
N PRO A 522 6.14 -5.63 13.79
CA PRO A 522 6.96 -4.54 13.27
C PRO A 522 7.16 -4.55 11.76
N PHE A 523 7.44 -5.70 11.16
CA PHE A 523 7.50 -5.86 9.70
C PHE A 523 6.11 -6.06 9.10
N GLY A 524 5.17 -6.62 9.86
CA GLY A 524 3.89 -7.11 9.39
C GLY A 524 4.05 -8.44 8.65
N SER A 525 3.77 -8.49 7.34
CA SER A 525 4.13 -9.62 6.48
C SER A 525 5.56 -9.45 5.99
N LEU A 526 6.43 -10.42 6.22
CA LEU A 526 7.81 -10.42 5.69
C LEU A 526 7.83 -10.32 4.16
N GLU A 527 6.90 -10.97 3.49
CA GLU A 527 6.77 -10.93 2.04
C GLU A 527 6.50 -9.50 1.57
N ARG A 528 5.49 -8.83 2.14
CA ARG A 528 5.18 -7.43 1.82
C ARG A 528 6.33 -6.50 2.21
N PHE A 529 6.91 -6.71 3.37
CA PHE A 529 8.03 -5.91 3.85
C PHE A 529 9.22 -5.96 2.89
N VAL A 530 9.60 -7.17 2.45
CA VAL A 530 10.69 -7.36 1.47
C VAL A 530 10.34 -6.74 0.12
N ALA A 531 9.08 -6.85 -0.34
CA ALA A 531 8.65 -6.15 -1.56
C ALA A 531 8.85 -4.64 -1.45
N VAL A 532 8.36 -4.03 -0.37
CA VAL A 532 8.51 -2.59 -0.11
C VAL A 532 9.97 -2.20 0.02
N LEU A 533 10.78 -3.01 0.69
CA LEU A 533 12.22 -2.79 0.85
C LEU A 533 12.97 -2.84 -0.50
N ILE A 534 12.65 -3.82 -1.36
CA ILE A 534 13.20 -3.89 -2.73
C ILE A 534 12.87 -2.62 -3.50
N GLU A 535 11.62 -2.17 -3.48
CA GLU A 535 11.17 -0.99 -4.20
C GLU A 535 11.74 0.30 -3.62
N HIS A 536 11.82 0.40 -2.29
CA HIS A 536 12.42 1.55 -1.59
C HIS A 536 13.91 1.70 -1.93
N THR A 537 14.67 0.62 -1.88
CA THR A 537 16.11 0.62 -2.13
C THR A 537 16.48 0.45 -3.62
N ALA A 538 15.50 0.20 -4.49
CA ALA A 538 15.72 -0.24 -5.88
C ALA A 538 16.69 -1.44 -5.96
N GLY A 539 16.55 -2.39 -5.02
CA GLY A 539 17.41 -3.59 -4.91
C GLY A 539 18.80 -3.35 -4.30
N ARG A 540 19.14 -2.11 -3.90
CA ARG A 540 20.40 -1.78 -3.24
C ARG A 540 20.23 -1.79 -1.73
N PHE A 541 20.23 -2.98 -1.17
CA PHE A 541 20.05 -3.17 0.27
C PHE A 541 21.20 -2.59 1.09
N PRO A 542 20.97 -2.26 2.37
CA PRO A 542 22.06 -2.05 3.32
C PRO A 542 23.03 -3.25 3.31
N LEU A 543 24.32 -2.99 3.45
CA LEU A 543 25.37 -4.00 3.24
C LEU A 543 25.21 -5.22 4.17
N TRP A 544 24.75 -4.99 5.41
CA TRP A 544 24.48 -6.07 6.36
C TRP A 544 23.41 -7.05 5.88
N LEU A 545 22.44 -6.56 5.08
CA LEU A 545 21.29 -7.32 4.60
C LEU A 545 21.52 -7.93 3.22
N THR A 546 22.41 -7.34 2.41
CA THR A 546 22.69 -7.78 1.04
C THR A 546 23.07 -9.26 0.99
N PRO A 547 22.42 -10.10 0.15
CA PRO A 547 22.75 -11.53 0.04
C PRO A 547 24.20 -11.78 -0.32
N ASP A 548 24.69 -11.14 -1.39
CA ASP A 548 26.05 -11.21 -1.88
C ASP A 548 26.70 -9.83 -1.74
N GLN A 549 27.68 -9.67 -0.84
CA GLN A 549 28.33 -8.39 -0.58
C GLN A 549 29.42 -8.06 -1.58
N ALA A 550 30.09 -9.09 -2.10
CA ALA A 550 31.13 -8.94 -3.07
C ALA A 550 31.08 -10.06 -4.12
N VAL A 551 31.66 -9.79 -5.29
CA VAL A 551 31.94 -10.80 -6.30
C VAL A 551 33.37 -10.65 -6.82
N VAL A 552 34.13 -11.73 -6.86
CA VAL A 552 35.48 -11.74 -7.42
C VAL A 552 35.39 -12.03 -8.93
N LEU A 553 36.00 -11.18 -9.72
CA LEU A 553 35.97 -11.19 -11.17
C LEU A 553 37.38 -11.44 -11.75
N PRO A 554 37.79 -12.68 -11.99
CA PRO A 554 39.06 -12.95 -12.65
C PRO A 554 39.02 -12.46 -14.10
N ILE A 555 40.08 -11.75 -14.54
CA ILE A 555 40.19 -11.19 -15.91
C ILE A 555 40.42 -12.27 -16.96
N SER A 556 40.93 -13.44 -16.55
CA SER A 556 41.08 -14.64 -17.36
C SER A 556 41.07 -15.87 -16.45
N ASP A 557 40.82 -17.04 -17.07
CA ASP A 557 40.75 -18.34 -16.39
C ASP A 557 42.03 -18.70 -15.62
N LYS A 558 43.18 -18.11 -15.98
CA LYS A 558 44.46 -18.26 -15.26
C LYS A 558 44.40 -17.84 -13.81
N TYR A 559 43.48 -16.93 -13.45
CA TYR A 559 43.35 -16.36 -12.13
C TYR A 559 42.16 -16.90 -11.33
N ASN A 560 41.50 -17.97 -11.85
CA ASN A 560 40.36 -18.59 -11.17
C ASN A 560 40.77 -19.16 -9.81
N ASP A 561 41.93 -19.82 -9.71
CA ASP A 561 42.43 -20.34 -8.41
C ASP A 561 42.67 -19.22 -7.41
N TYR A 562 43.22 -18.09 -7.83
CA TYR A 562 43.38 -16.93 -6.96
C TYR A 562 42.04 -16.35 -6.57
N ALA A 563 41.08 -16.24 -7.49
CA ALA A 563 39.75 -15.76 -7.20
C ALA A 563 39.02 -16.62 -6.13
N LEU A 564 39.21 -17.93 -6.19
CA LEU A 564 38.69 -18.87 -5.18
C LEU A 564 39.35 -18.65 -3.82
N GLN A 565 40.68 -18.45 -3.76
CA GLN A 565 41.41 -18.12 -2.53
C GLN A 565 40.90 -16.79 -1.92
N VAL A 566 40.68 -15.75 -2.75
CA VAL A 566 40.11 -14.48 -2.30
C VAL A 566 38.75 -14.70 -1.67
N ARG A 567 37.86 -15.48 -2.33
CA ARG A 567 36.53 -15.80 -1.78
C ARG A 567 36.65 -16.50 -0.44
N GLU A 568 37.44 -17.57 -0.35
CA GLU A 568 37.60 -18.34 0.90
C GLU A 568 38.09 -17.48 2.05
N ARG A 569 39.06 -16.57 1.78
CA ARG A 569 39.57 -15.66 2.79
C ARG A 569 38.55 -14.60 3.23
N LEU A 570 37.72 -14.11 2.29
CA LEU A 570 36.63 -13.18 2.60
C LEU A 570 35.51 -13.84 3.40
N GLU A 571 35.10 -15.04 3.01
CA GLU A 571 34.09 -15.83 3.72
C GLU A 571 34.54 -16.20 5.14
N ALA A 572 35.85 -16.51 5.34
CA ALA A 572 36.42 -16.73 6.67
C ALA A 572 36.38 -15.46 7.57
N ASN A 573 36.19 -14.28 6.97
CA ASN A 573 36.01 -12.99 7.64
C ASN A 573 34.56 -12.51 7.57
N ASP A 574 33.58 -13.40 7.43
CA ASP A 574 32.15 -13.12 7.39
C ASP A 574 31.70 -12.19 6.23
N VAL A 575 32.49 -12.09 5.15
CA VAL A 575 32.11 -11.34 3.94
C VAL A 575 31.56 -12.29 2.89
N ARG A 576 30.28 -12.20 2.57
CA ARG A 576 29.57 -13.06 1.62
C ARG A 576 30.01 -12.75 0.20
N THR A 577 30.72 -13.67 -0.41
CA THR A 577 31.46 -13.44 -1.65
C THR A 577 31.17 -14.51 -2.69
N LEU A 578 30.87 -14.08 -3.91
CA LEU A 578 30.76 -14.94 -5.08
C LEU A 578 32.05 -14.90 -5.93
N VAL A 579 32.23 -15.87 -6.80
CA VAL A 579 33.21 -15.83 -7.88
C VAL A 579 32.48 -15.96 -9.21
N ASP A 580 32.78 -15.09 -10.16
CA ASP A 580 32.30 -15.18 -11.54
C ASP A 580 33.45 -15.71 -12.43
N ASP A 581 33.59 -17.03 -12.46
CA ASP A 581 34.63 -17.75 -13.18
C ASP A 581 34.27 -18.05 -14.65
N ARG A 582 33.14 -17.51 -15.14
CA ARG A 582 32.71 -17.69 -16.53
C ARG A 582 33.79 -17.20 -17.50
N SER A 583 33.97 -17.94 -18.61
CA SER A 583 34.89 -17.55 -19.69
C SER A 583 34.31 -16.42 -20.54
N GLU A 584 34.20 -15.23 -19.96
CA GLU A 584 33.62 -14.04 -20.55
C GLU A 584 34.51 -12.81 -20.37
N LYS A 585 34.35 -11.80 -21.24
CA LYS A 585 35.06 -10.54 -21.13
C LYS A 585 34.73 -9.84 -19.78
N ILE A 586 35.76 -9.26 -19.15
CA ILE A 586 35.64 -8.60 -17.85
C ILE A 586 34.50 -7.53 -17.83
N GLY A 587 34.38 -6.74 -18.91
CA GLY A 587 33.32 -5.74 -19.01
C GLY A 587 31.91 -6.33 -18.99
N ARG A 588 31.72 -7.57 -19.50
CA ARG A 588 30.43 -8.27 -19.42
C ARG A 588 30.20 -8.81 -18.02
N LYS A 589 31.21 -9.40 -17.38
CA LYS A 589 31.13 -9.85 -15.99
C LYS A 589 30.75 -8.70 -15.05
N ILE A 590 31.41 -7.52 -15.22
CA ILE A 590 31.10 -6.32 -14.44
C ILE A 590 29.61 -5.96 -14.61
N ARG A 591 29.15 -5.75 -15.85
CA ARG A 591 27.76 -5.36 -16.12
C ARG A 591 26.75 -6.35 -15.59
N ASP A 592 26.96 -7.67 -15.80
CA ASP A 592 26.04 -8.70 -15.35
C ASP A 592 25.91 -8.73 -13.81
N ASN A 593 27.00 -8.48 -13.09
CA ASN A 593 27.00 -8.44 -11.63
C ASN A 593 26.51 -7.10 -11.06
N GLU A 594 26.70 -5.98 -11.76
CA GLU A 594 26.05 -4.71 -11.45
C GLU A 594 24.51 -4.82 -11.57
N MET A 595 24.00 -5.54 -12.58
CA MET A 595 22.57 -5.83 -12.74
C MET A 595 22.00 -6.70 -11.60
N LYS A 596 22.83 -7.52 -10.95
CA LYS A 596 22.47 -8.30 -9.76
C LYS A 596 22.56 -7.49 -8.46
N HIS A 597 22.83 -6.20 -8.56
CA HIS A 597 22.97 -5.27 -7.44
C HIS A 597 24.03 -5.67 -6.39
N ILE A 598 25.12 -6.33 -6.82
CA ILE A 598 26.22 -6.67 -5.91
C ILE A 598 27.04 -5.41 -5.63
N PRO A 599 27.20 -4.98 -4.35
CA PRO A 599 27.82 -3.70 -4.00
C PRO A 599 29.28 -3.58 -4.41
N TYR A 600 30.06 -4.65 -4.21
CA TYR A 600 31.50 -4.66 -4.47
C TYR A 600 31.90 -5.67 -5.53
N LEU A 601 32.62 -5.20 -6.55
CA LEU A 601 33.19 -6.03 -7.60
C LEU A 601 34.71 -6.01 -7.44
N LEU A 602 35.30 -7.18 -7.22
CA LEU A 602 36.72 -7.37 -6.94
C LEU A 602 37.38 -7.92 -8.19
N VAL A 603 38.00 -7.05 -8.97
CA VAL A 603 38.72 -7.46 -10.19
C VAL A 603 40.09 -8.01 -9.80
N VAL A 604 40.43 -9.18 -10.32
CA VAL A 604 41.73 -9.82 -10.05
C VAL A 604 42.40 -10.28 -11.33
N GLY A 605 43.67 -9.97 -11.46
CA GLY A 605 44.53 -10.30 -12.59
C GLY A 605 45.92 -10.67 -12.11
N GLU A 606 46.90 -10.57 -13.00
CA GLU A 606 48.30 -10.93 -12.74
C GLU A 606 48.89 -10.16 -11.57
N LYS A 607 48.66 -8.86 -11.53
CA LYS A 607 49.21 -7.98 -10.51
C LYS A 607 48.62 -8.27 -9.14
N GLU A 608 47.29 -8.40 -9.07
CA GLU A 608 46.58 -8.68 -7.83
C GLU A 608 46.96 -10.05 -7.28
N ALA A 609 47.11 -11.08 -8.16
CA ALA A 609 47.53 -12.42 -7.76
C ALA A 609 48.98 -12.43 -7.26
N ALA A 610 49.90 -11.65 -7.86
CA ALA A 610 51.27 -11.55 -7.41
C ALA A 610 51.41 -10.83 -6.08
N ASP A 611 50.62 -9.76 -5.87
CA ASP A 611 50.74 -8.85 -4.69
C ASP A 611 49.81 -9.28 -3.55
N GLY A 612 48.92 -10.28 -3.72
CA GLY A 612 47.93 -10.71 -2.73
C GLY A 612 46.86 -9.66 -2.45
N THR A 613 46.45 -8.91 -3.50
CA THR A 613 45.51 -7.78 -3.41
C THR A 613 44.26 -8.00 -4.25
N VAL A 614 43.31 -7.09 -4.16
CA VAL A 614 42.11 -7.01 -5.01
C VAL A 614 41.92 -5.57 -5.49
N ALA A 615 41.49 -5.41 -6.74
CA ALA A 615 41.07 -4.11 -7.26
C ALA A 615 39.56 -3.94 -7.02
N VAL A 616 39.21 -3.17 -6.01
CA VAL A 616 37.85 -2.96 -5.52
C VAL A 616 37.14 -1.89 -6.35
N ARG A 617 36.04 -2.25 -6.96
CA ARG A 617 35.11 -1.36 -7.64
C ARG A 617 33.77 -1.36 -6.91
N MET A 618 33.29 -0.19 -6.52
CA MET A 618 31.92 -0.05 -5.98
C MET A 618 30.92 0.07 -7.13
N GLN A 619 29.74 -0.51 -6.95
CA GLN A 619 28.64 -0.34 -7.88
C GLN A 619 28.28 1.16 -8.03
N GLY A 620 28.24 1.65 -9.27
CA GLY A 620 27.90 3.06 -9.55
C GLY A 620 29.06 4.06 -9.36
N SER A 621 30.31 3.59 -9.21
CA SER A 621 31.50 4.44 -9.03
C SER A 621 32.15 4.96 -10.32
N ASP A 622 31.43 4.97 -11.46
CA ASP A 622 31.92 5.41 -12.78
C ASP A 622 33.31 4.82 -13.18
N GLY A 623 33.58 3.59 -12.73
CA GLY A 623 34.80 2.87 -13.06
C GLY A 623 36.00 3.13 -12.16
N GLN A 624 35.86 3.93 -11.10
CA GLN A 624 36.94 4.09 -10.12
C GLN A 624 37.23 2.77 -9.40
N GLN A 625 38.51 2.46 -9.27
CA GLN A 625 39.00 1.27 -8.60
C GLN A 625 40.03 1.65 -7.54
N GLU A 626 40.00 0.96 -6.43
CA GLU A 626 40.96 1.10 -5.32
C GLU A 626 41.64 -0.27 -5.09
N VAL A 627 42.96 -0.33 -5.07
CA VAL A 627 43.69 -1.59 -4.81
C VAL A 627 44.00 -1.69 -3.33
N MET A 628 43.65 -2.81 -2.71
CA MET A 628 43.92 -3.07 -1.31
C MET A 628 44.12 -4.56 -1.03
N THR A 629 44.68 -4.89 0.13
CA THR A 629 44.80 -6.28 0.57
C THR A 629 43.43 -6.88 0.85
N ILE A 630 43.30 -8.21 0.76
CA ILE A 630 42.07 -8.93 1.03
C ILE A 630 41.56 -8.64 2.46
N ASP A 631 42.47 -8.62 3.44
CA ASP A 631 42.12 -8.37 4.84
C ASP A 631 41.66 -6.93 5.09
N ALA A 632 42.27 -5.96 4.42
CA ALA A 632 41.84 -4.56 4.52
C ALA A 632 40.42 -4.37 3.93
N PHE A 633 40.12 -5.07 2.83
CA PHE A 633 38.78 -5.06 2.27
C PHE A 633 37.76 -5.72 3.20
N ALA A 634 38.09 -6.90 3.78
CA ALA A 634 37.22 -7.57 4.75
C ALA A 634 36.94 -6.69 5.98
N ALA A 635 37.98 -6.04 6.53
CA ALA A 635 37.83 -5.13 7.66
C ALA A 635 36.90 -3.95 7.31
N ARG A 636 37.08 -3.33 6.14
CA ARG A 636 36.21 -2.25 5.64
C ARG A 636 34.74 -2.65 5.56
N VAL A 637 34.44 -3.82 4.96
CA VAL A 637 33.07 -4.34 4.85
C VAL A 637 32.47 -4.59 6.23
N ASN A 638 33.22 -5.20 7.15
CA ASN A 638 32.75 -5.49 8.49
C ASN A 638 32.53 -4.23 9.34
N GLU A 639 33.37 -3.19 9.19
CA GLU A 639 33.18 -1.89 9.84
C GLU A 639 31.92 -1.21 9.32
N GLU A 640 31.67 -1.25 8.02
CA GLU A 640 30.45 -0.69 7.42
C GLU A 640 29.20 -1.44 7.91
N VAL A 641 29.21 -2.78 7.91
CA VAL A 641 28.12 -3.60 8.46
C VAL A 641 27.85 -3.26 9.92
N LYS A 642 28.89 -3.15 10.73
CA LYS A 642 28.78 -2.79 12.16
C LYS A 642 28.22 -1.37 12.35
N ALA A 643 28.64 -0.42 11.52
CA ALA A 643 28.12 0.95 11.55
C ALA A 643 26.63 1.00 11.20
N GLN A 644 26.18 0.20 10.22
CA GLN A 644 24.78 0.12 9.81
C GLN A 644 23.89 -0.55 10.86
N LEU A 645 24.36 -1.59 11.54
CA LEU A 645 23.62 -2.29 12.60
C LEU A 645 23.62 -1.53 13.93
N GLY A 646 24.62 -0.68 14.19
CA GLY A 646 24.75 0.03 15.45
C GLY A 646 24.94 -0.92 16.63
N ALA A 647 24.08 -0.82 17.64
CA ALA A 647 24.13 -1.63 18.85
C ALA A 647 23.47 -3.04 18.71
N TYR A 648 23.00 -3.41 17.51
CA TYR A 648 22.23 -4.65 17.27
C TYR A 648 22.88 -5.66 16.34
#